data_8a40e06070184f02b929e590b956e07d
#
_entry.id   8a40e06070184f02b929e590b956e07d
#
_cell.length_a   1.000
_cell.length_b   1.000
_cell.length_c   1.000
_cell.angle_alpha   90.00
_cell.angle_beta   90.00
_cell.angle_gamma   90.00
#
_symmetry.space_group_name_H-M   'P 1'
#
loop_
_entity.id
_entity.type
_entity.pdbx_description
1 polymer ?
#
loop_
_entity_poly.entity_id
_entity_poly.type
_entity_poly.pdbx_seq_one_letter_code
_entity_poly.pdbx_strand_id
1 'polypeptide(L)'
;MKLFVIFLWFFLFVLPLQAQSVDTKVLTAAQGLISNNVQATYVDVQGNLWLGSRAGLSVKKGTGFEPVSQAVKYKFNNIYDILEDADQGKWIAGYGQGLLYFNESTSKLITEKSGLVHNTVRSLFYHNQKMYVGTLNGVSVISTKDFSMTNPEFRQNPDYFFSVTSFFSIGKKVFATTLNDGIYEVTSQKLIKVSDLKKAFSSYIYNNHLYIGTEKELYEINAADFKIIKTFNVSSVHKFLPVNNELYLVSSGIYENKGGLFQLKNDQLINKTNDFNIPFTDLKSLAFDTKNRFLYAGSNYNGLIQINLNAPVFHQKQIGSVHTMNVQDNKQFVFHDAGFSIISNNVREKNLSLADFKNFQKKNPSKYQKHTIIQNHFYPLDYETPAEKIIFYSSQIYENRLWVASNIGLFELDLNGTILTCHPVHIFYFTFFNNDLIAAVPYAGVRVFHNIHKMDYSYFHDWNQPDVPAEIVSIAQTTGAVYFASALSGLYEYKNEKFRSLLNDQSFTEPKIKRICITKEEYLVVVTDFNDVYILDVSHPKVKILRHIPHDKIKGSTTNFVNDIDGVLYVGTNLGINIFKENRYFFIDRAQGFTDYNSTMATPYNNSLYIGTKQGFFEVQNDYFNQTEAFADEAVISEILVNNRSLPKITANSTPPELKLNYNQNNIRLLFSVPNAKYPDKIKFKYRLKSTEPWQELMDENLLSLNYLNDGDYEVALQIANEDTGNISVQHLLKLTIKPPFYYTRGFILACALIIIAGSWVAYKRRIRYLKKNQERELALAALQSEQEKKELLFEKQLADVKLQALKSQMNSHFLFNVLGSIQYFILCKDVDNALYYLERFSQLIRTTLDYSDKKTISLYEEIAYLKQYIEIENLRAENTIVFKEIIADDLDSTEIKITPLLLQPFVENAIIHAFPPSIFLPEIELKVEKTAKGIQITLTDNGVGYQPKTSKTHQSKGISIAENRLGLTQKNLQKPIEISTSSNGTQVVIFID
;
A
#
# COMPACT_ATOMS: atom_id res chain seq x y z
N MET A 1 -21.57 34.30 -37.88
CA MET A 1 -21.41 32.86 -37.55
C MET A 1 -19.97 32.38 -37.60
N LYS A 2 -19.10 32.78 -38.52
CA LYS A 2 -17.67 32.38 -38.51
C LYS A 2 -16.83 33.06 -37.40
N LEU A 3 -17.16 34.26 -36.94
CA LEU A 3 -16.48 34.96 -35.84
C LEU A 3 -16.88 34.35 -34.45
N PHE A 4 -18.08 33.83 -34.32
CA PHE A 4 -18.55 33.21 -33.06
C PHE A 4 -17.94 31.82 -32.82
N VAL A 5 -17.62 31.09 -33.88
CA VAL A 5 -16.93 29.79 -33.79
C VAL A 5 -15.46 29.95 -33.42
N ILE A 6 -14.80 31.03 -33.89
CA ILE A 6 -13.42 31.34 -33.54
C ILE A 6 -13.30 31.77 -32.04
N PHE A 7 -14.31 32.48 -31.50
CA PHE A 7 -14.36 32.87 -30.10
C PHE A 7 -14.65 31.67 -29.17
N LEU A 8 -15.44 30.68 -29.64
CA LEU A 8 -15.70 29.44 -28.89
C LEU A 8 -14.48 28.50 -28.88
N TRP A 9 -13.64 28.53 -29.94
CA TRP A 9 -12.38 27.79 -29.98
C TRP A 9 -11.29 28.42 -29.11
N PHE A 10 -11.32 29.72 -28.90
CA PHE A 10 -10.36 30.41 -28.01
C PHE A 10 -10.69 30.19 -26.52
N PHE A 11 -11.97 29.94 -26.15
CA PHE A 11 -12.38 29.64 -24.78
C PHE A 11 -12.17 28.17 -24.37
N LEU A 12 -12.00 27.25 -25.36
CA LEU A 12 -11.73 25.82 -25.09
C LEU A 12 -10.25 25.51 -24.83
N PHE A 13 -9.34 26.48 -24.97
CA PHE A 13 -7.90 26.28 -24.76
C PHE A 13 -7.33 26.87 -23.47
N VAL A 14 -8.16 27.48 -22.62
CA VAL A 14 -7.73 27.99 -21.32
C VAL A 14 -8.33 27.11 -20.21
N LEU A 15 -8.02 25.84 -20.23
CA LEU A 15 -8.12 25.02 -19.03
C LEU A 15 -6.82 25.20 -18.25
N PRO A 16 -6.85 25.60 -16.97
CA PRO A 16 -5.63 25.64 -16.17
C PRO A 16 -5.06 24.24 -16.07
N LEU A 17 -3.87 24.05 -16.60
CA LEU A 17 -3.08 22.80 -16.53
C LEU A 17 -2.51 22.61 -15.10
N GLN A 18 -3.37 22.62 -14.09
CA GLN A 18 -2.95 22.37 -12.71
C GLN A 18 -3.58 21.08 -12.19
N ALA A 19 -2.81 20.01 -12.19
CA ALA A 19 -3.08 18.92 -11.27
C ALA A 19 -2.24 19.14 -10.00
N GLN A 20 -2.91 19.40 -8.88
CA GLN A 20 -2.28 19.50 -7.57
C GLN A 20 -2.11 18.07 -7.03
N SER A 21 -0.87 17.57 -6.88
CA SER A 21 -0.65 16.31 -6.21
C SER A 21 -0.52 16.52 -4.71
N VAL A 22 -1.41 15.92 -3.94
CA VAL A 22 -1.39 15.89 -2.49
C VAL A 22 -1.08 14.46 -2.04
N ASP A 23 -0.35 14.31 -0.95
CA ASP A 23 -0.10 12.99 -0.34
C ASP A 23 -1.43 12.37 0.11
N THR A 24 -1.96 11.48 -0.71
CA THR A 24 -3.23 10.79 -0.48
C THR A 24 -3.00 9.29 -0.46
N LYS A 25 -3.37 8.66 0.66
CA LYS A 25 -3.33 7.21 0.83
C LYS A 25 -4.73 6.63 0.86
N VAL A 26 -4.94 5.51 0.19
CA VAL A 26 -6.15 4.70 0.33
C VAL A 26 -5.82 3.51 1.23
N LEU A 27 -6.49 3.45 2.37
CA LEU A 27 -6.37 2.34 3.32
C LEU A 27 -7.56 1.41 3.13
N THR A 28 -7.29 0.13 2.97
CA THR A 28 -8.29 -0.93 2.76
C THR A 28 -8.10 -2.06 3.76
N ALA A 29 -8.89 -3.11 3.66
CA ALA A 29 -8.70 -4.31 4.48
C ALA A 29 -7.31 -4.95 4.28
N ALA A 30 -6.69 -4.78 3.11
CA ALA A 30 -5.32 -5.23 2.85
C ALA A 30 -4.28 -4.44 3.66
N GLN A 31 -4.58 -3.20 4.06
CA GLN A 31 -3.78 -2.36 4.93
C GLN A 31 -4.28 -2.34 6.40
N GLY A 32 -5.09 -3.34 6.78
CA GLY A 32 -5.49 -3.56 8.17
C GLY A 32 -6.81 -2.95 8.61
N LEU A 33 -7.64 -2.38 7.72
CA LEU A 33 -9.01 -2.03 8.08
C LEU A 33 -9.83 -3.29 8.36
N ILE A 34 -10.73 -3.23 9.36
CA ILE A 34 -11.67 -4.34 9.60
C ILE A 34 -12.73 -4.49 8.49
N SER A 35 -12.93 -3.44 7.70
CA SER A 35 -13.87 -3.41 6.56
C SER A 35 -13.54 -2.25 5.62
N ASN A 36 -13.72 -2.46 4.32
CA ASN A 36 -13.68 -1.37 3.33
C ASN A 36 -14.90 -0.46 3.35
N ASN A 37 -15.95 -0.83 4.08
CA ASN A 37 -17.11 0.02 4.31
C ASN A 37 -16.83 0.90 5.53
N VAL A 38 -16.49 2.17 5.34
CA VAL A 38 -16.22 3.13 6.41
C VAL A 38 -17.33 4.20 6.40
N GLN A 39 -18.33 4.02 7.26
CA GLN A 39 -19.52 4.89 7.31
C GLN A 39 -19.35 6.08 8.24
N ALA A 40 -18.57 5.91 9.31
CA ALA A 40 -18.31 6.97 10.29
C ALA A 40 -16.80 7.08 10.54
N THR A 41 -16.33 8.32 10.61
CA THR A 41 -14.96 8.64 11.00
C THR A 41 -14.99 9.72 12.06
N TYR A 42 -14.17 9.60 13.08
CA TYR A 42 -14.06 10.57 14.15
C TYR A 42 -12.63 10.63 14.67
N VAL A 43 -12.10 11.83 14.90
CA VAL A 43 -10.81 12.02 15.59
C VAL A 43 -11.11 12.59 16.96
N ASP A 44 -10.70 11.89 18.02
CA ASP A 44 -10.95 12.33 19.39
C ASP A 44 -9.99 13.44 19.83
N VAL A 45 -10.25 14.03 21.00
CA VAL A 45 -9.42 15.12 21.56
C VAL A 45 -7.96 14.68 21.75
N GLN A 46 -7.71 13.38 21.92
CA GLN A 46 -6.35 12.83 22.06
C GLN A 46 -5.65 12.64 20.73
N GLY A 47 -6.37 12.72 19.59
CA GLY A 47 -5.88 12.51 18.24
C GLY A 47 -6.02 11.06 17.75
N ASN A 48 -6.76 10.20 18.46
CA ASN A 48 -7.02 8.85 17.97
C ASN A 48 -8.12 8.88 16.89
N LEU A 49 -7.89 8.18 15.79
CA LEU A 49 -8.86 8.02 14.72
C LEU A 49 -9.76 6.81 14.99
N TRP A 50 -11.05 7.06 15.11
CA TRP A 50 -12.10 6.06 15.29
C TRP A 50 -12.83 5.82 13.98
N LEU A 51 -13.05 4.56 13.63
CA LEU A 51 -13.75 4.16 12.41
C LEU A 51 -14.94 3.29 12.72
N GLY A 52 -16.11 3.72 12.22
CA GLY A 52 -17.35 2.98 12.25
C GLY A 52 -17.63 2.32 10.90
N SER A 53 -17.89 1.04 10.92
CA SER A 53 -18.17 0.25 9.72
C SER A 53 -19.35 -0.70 9.93
N ARG A 54 -19.74 -1.41 8.87
CA ARG A 54 -20.69 -2.52 9.00
C ARG A 54 -20.15 -3.68 9.83
N ALA A 55 -18.83 -3.88 9.82
CA ALA A 55 -18.17 -4.94 10.59
C ALA A 55 -17.98 -4.59 12.07
N GLY A 56 -18.09 -3.31 12.46
CA GLY A 56 -17.96 -2.86 13.84
C GLY A 56 -17.16 -1.57 13.99
N LEU A 57 -16.72 -1.32 15.24
CA LEU A 57 -15.91 -0.17 15.63
C LEU A 57 -14.45 -0.55 15.73
N SER A 58 -13.58 0.25 15.11
CA SER A 58 -12.14 0.16 15.26
C SER A 58 -11.51 1.50 15.60
N VAL A 59 -10.34 1.45 16.18
CA VAL A 59 -9.52 2.63 16.47
C VAL A 59 -8.12 2.42 15.89
N LYS A 60 -7.56 3.48 15.30
CA LYS A 60 -6.19 3.45 14.79
C LYS A 60 -5.21 3.41 15.95
N LYS A 61 -4.34 2.40 15.94
CA LYS A 61 -3.24 2.28 16.88
C LYS A 61 -1.94 2.04 16.11
N GLY A 62 -1.02 2.99 16.20
CA GLY A 62 0.19 2.98 15.37
C GLY A 62 -0.16 3.00 13.88
N THR A 63 0.33 2.01 13.13
CA THR A 63 0.04 1.84 11.69
C THR A 63 -1.22 1.01 11.43
N GLY A 64 -1.74 0.25 12.40
CA GLY A 64 -2.87 -0.65 12.26
C GLY A 64 -4.19 -0.13 12.84
N PHE A 65 -5.25 -0.91 12.64
CA PHE A 65 -6.59 -0.67 13.17
C PHE A 65 -7.03 -1.87 14.03
N GLU A 66 -7.42 -1.59 15.27
CA GLU A 66 -7.86 -2.62 16.20
C GLU A 66 -9.35 -2.52 16.50
N PRO A 67 -10.06 -3.66 16.58
CA PRO A 67 -11.44 -3.69 17.05
C PRO A 67 -11.52 -3.20 18.50
N VAL A 68 -12.53 -2.39 18.79
CA VAL A 68 -12.76 -1.85 20.13
C VAL A 68 -13.43 -2.91 21.01
N SER A 69 -12.79 -3.25 22.14
CA SER A 69 -13.23 -4.32 23.04
C SER A 69 -14.66 -4.16 23.55
N GLN A 70 -15.09 -2.93 23.82
CA GLN A 70 -16.47 -2.61 24.25
C GLN A 70 -17.49 -2.92 23.15
N ALA A 71 -17.19 -2.58 21.90
CA ALA A 71 -18.05 -2.90 20.77
C ALA A 71 -18.13 -4.42 20.54
N VAL A 72 -17.00 -5.13 20.65
CA VAL A 72 -16.93 -6.59 20.56
C VAL A 72 -17.75 -7.25 21.67
N LYS A 73 -17.63 -6.77 22.92
CA LYS A 73 -18.39 -7.25 24.08
C LYS A 73 -19.89 -7.21 23.84
N TYR A 74 -20.41 -6.14 23.24
CA TYR A 74 -21.84 -5.99 22.96
C TYR A 74 -22.23 -6.48 21.56
N LYS A 75 -21.30 -7.07 20.78
CA LYS A 75 -21.49 -7.45 19.37
C LYS A 75 -22.03 -6.29 18.54
N PHE A 76 -21.52 -5.07 18.82
CA PHE A 76 -22.02 -3.83 18.27
C PHE A 76 -21.35 -3.56 16.92
N ASN A 77 -22.16 -3.55 15.87
CA ASN A 77 -21.70 -3.39 14.48
C ASN A 77 -22.61 -2.40 13.72
N ASN A 78 -22.38 -2.27 12.41
CA ASN A 78 -23.16 -1.40 11.51
C ASN A 78 -23.30 0.03 12.05
N ILE A 79 -22.16 0.70 12.21
CA ILE A 79 -22.03 1.98 12.91
C ILE A 79 -22.24 3.13 11.92
N TYR A 80 -23.11 4.07 12.30
CA TYR A 80 -23.51 5.21 11.48
C TYR A 80 -22.89 6.54 11.89
N ASP A 81 -22.65 6.73 13.19
CA ASP A 81 -22.04 7.97 13.69
C ASP A 81 -21.26 7.70 14.98
N ILE A 82 -20.25 8.52 15.22
CA ILE A 82 -19.35 8.46 16.38
C ILE A 82 -19.15 9.87 16.88
N LEU A 83 -19.35 10.08 18.19
CA LEU A 83 -19.15 11.38 18.81
C LEU A 83 -18.56 11.22 20.22
N GLU A 84 -17.85 12.24 20.67
CA GLU A 84 -17.30 12.36 22.01
C GLU A 84 -18.01 13.47 22.78
N ASP A 85 -18.29 13.25 24.05
CA ASP A 85 -18.82 14.29 24.94
C ASP A 85 -17.66 15.05 25.63
N ALA A 86 -18.03 16.05 26.46
CA ALA A 86 -17.05 16.88 27.16
C ALA A 86 -16.19 16.08 28.16
N ASP A 87 -16.69 14.96 28.66
CA ASP A 87 -15.99 14.08 29.60
C ASP A 87 -15.22 12.96 28.89
N GLN A 88 -14.99 13.12 27.57
CA GLN A 88 -14.30 12.19 26.69
C GLN A 88 -14.99 10.82 26.55
N GLY A 89 -16.26 10.73 26.97
CA GLY A 89 -17.10 9.55 26.74
C GLY A 89 -17.43 9.37 25.26
N LYS A 90 -17.27 8.15 24.75
CA LYS A 90 -17.55 7.83 23.35
C LYS A 90 -19.01 7.38 23.18
N TRP A 91 -19.72 7.99 22.26
CA TRP A 91 -21.10 7.71 21.89
C TRP A 91 -21.14 7.14 20.48
N ILE A 92 -21.64 5.93 20.31
CA ILE A 92 -21.58 5.19 19.06
C ILE A 92 -23.00 4.85 18.61
N ALA A 93 -23.39 5.34 17.43
CA ALA A 93 -24.70 5.10 16.84
C ALA A 93 -24.73 3.80 16.02
N GLY A 94 -25.60 2.86 16.34
CA GLY A 94 -25.73 1.57 15.68
C GLY A 94 -27.05 1.41 14.92
N TYR A 95 -27.03 0.72 13.81
CA TYR A 95 -28.23 0.38 13.05
C TYR A 95 -28.93 -0.83 13.67
N GLY A 96 -30.09 -0.63 14.24
CA GLY A 96 -30.90 -1.68 14.86
C GLY A 96 -30.39 -2.19 16.22
N GLN A 97 -29.28 -1.64 16.74
CA GLN A 97 -28.64 -2.10 17.97
C GLN A 97 -28.68 -1.08 19.11
N GLY A 98 -29.20 0.10 18.84
CA GLY A 98 -29.27 1.20 19.80
C GLY A 98 -28.02 2.08 19.79
N LEU A 99 -27.67 2.56 20.98
CA LEU A 99 -26.58 3.48 21.23
C LEU A 99 -25.63 2.87 22.24
N LEU A 100 -24.36 2.78 21.88
CA LEU A 100 -23.29 2.31 22.78
C LEU A 100 -22.54 3.52 23.34
N TYR A 101 -22.50 3.63 24.66
CA TYR A 101 -21.67 4.57 25.39
C TYR A 101 -20.53 3.84 26.10
N PHE A 102 -19.34 4.40 26.10
CA PHE A 102 -18.27 3.96 26.99
C PHE A 102 -17.24 5.07 27.23
N ASN A 103 -16.62 5.00 28.39
CA ASN A 103 -15.43 5.74 28.77
C ASN A 103 -14.41 4.78 29.42
N GLU A 104 -13.39 5.29 30.08
CA GLU A 104 -12.36 4.46 30.72
C GLU A 104 -12.92 3.52 31.81
N SER A 105 -13.97 3.94 32.53
CA SER A 105 -14.50 3.23 33.70
C SER A 105 -15.79 2.46 33.41
N THR A 106 -16.60 2.91 32.48
CA THR A 106 -17.96 2.38 32.27
C THR A 106 -18.28 2.11 30.81
N SER A 107 -19.17 1.14 30.57
CA SER A 107 -19.77 0.92 29.27
C SER A 107 -21.25 0.59 29.40
N LYS A 108 -22.10 1.22 28.58
CA LYS A 108 -23.54 1.04 28.59
C LYS A 108 -24.07 0.85 27.16
N LEU A 109 -24.98 -0.11 27.00
CA LEU A 109 -25.78 -0.23 25.77
C LEU A 109 -27.19 0.33 26.06
N ILE A 110 -27.56 1.37 25.33
CA ILE A 110 -28.84 2.08 25.46
C ILE A 110 -29.74 1.67 24.31
N THR A 111 -30.86 1.10 24.58
CA THR A 111 -31.80 0.54 23.60
C THR A 111 -33.24 1.03 23.92
N GLU A 112 -34.21 0.63 23.08
CA GLU A 112 -35.63 0.85 23.37
C GLU A 112 -36.02 0.35 24.75
N LYS A 113 -35.46 -0.78 25.22
CA LYS A 113 -35.68 -1.28 26.59
C LYS A 113 -35.18 -0.35 27.68
N SER A 114 -34.21 0.52 27.35
CA SER A 114 -33.68 1.55 28.25
C SER A 114 -34.36 2.90 28.08
N GLY A 115 -35.42 3.01 27.24
CA GLY A 115 -36.15 4.22 26.96
C GLY A 115 -35.81 4.96 25.67
N LEU A 116 -34.89 4.44 24.83
CA LEU A 116 -34.60 5.03 23.54
C LEU A 116 -35.81 4.94 22.61
N VAL A 117 -36.10 5.99 21.82
CA VAL A 117 -37.26 5.99 20.91
C VAL A 117 -37.20 4.86 19.88
N HIS A 118 -36.04 4.57 19.33
CA HIS A 118 -35.86 3.47 18.35
C HIS A 118 -34.41 2.97 18.33
N ASN A 119 -34.22 1.65 18.17
CA ASN A 119 -32.88 1.04 18.16
C ASN A 119 -32.03 1.36 16.93
N THR A 120 -32.59 1.87 15.85
CA THR A 120 -31.82 2.34 14.71
C THR A 120 -31.44 3.80 14.92
N VAL A 121 -30.22 4.01 15.40
CA VAL A 121 -29.64 5.34 15.61
C VAL A 121 -28.87 5.75 14.36
N ARG A 122 -29.14 6.96 13.83
CA ARG A 122 -28.58 7.47 12.58
C ARG A 122 -27.62 8.64 12.76
N SER A 123 -27.87 9.48 13.77
CA SER A 123 -27.11 10.71 13.98
C SER A 123 -26.96 11.04 15.44
N LEU A 124 -25.84 11.65 15.81
CA LEU A 124 -25.54 12.14 17.14
C LEU A 124 -25.18 13.62 17.09
N PHE A 125 -25.58 14.34 18.14
CA PHE A 125 -25.21 15.75 18.28
C PHE A 125 -25.07 16.11 19.75
N TYR A 126 -23.90 16.57 20.14
CA TYR A 126 -23.61 17.00 21.50
C TYR A 126 -23.82 18.51 21.63
N HIS A 127 -24.65 18.94 22.53
CA HIS A 127 -24.88 20.34 22.79
C HIS A 127 -25.34 20.59 24.24
N ASN A 128 -24.68 21.51 24.95
CA ASN A 128 -25.03 21.92 26.32
C ASN A 128 -25.22 20.73 27.30
N GLN A 129 -24.22 19.82 27.38
CA GLN A 129 -24.21 18.63 28.24
C GLN A 129 -25.36 17.63 27.98
N LYS A 130 -25.90 17.68 26.78
CA LYS A 130 -26.94 16.75 26.31
C LYS A 130 -26.48 16.11 24.99
N MET A 131 -26.70 14.82 24.88
CA MET A 131 -26.54 14.07 23.65
C MET A 131 -27.94 13.97 22.97
N TYR A 132 -28.06 14.57 21.81
CA TYR A 132 -29.22 14.45 20.94
C TYR A 132 -29.03 13.25 20.02
N VAL A 133 -29.96 12.32 20.07
CA VAL A 133 -29.88 11.03 19.39
C VAL A 133 -30.99 10.95 18.35
N GLY A 134 -30.60 11.05 17.09
CA GLY A 134 -31.51 10.93 15.95
C GLY A 134 -31.71 9.47 15.57
N THR A 135 -32.95 9.03 15.61
CA THR A 135 -33.30 7.64 15.32
C THR A 135 -34.13 7.52 14.03
N LEU A 136 -34.42 6.29 13.63
CA LEU A 136 -35.29 6.01 12.48
C LEU A 136 -36.71 6.51 12.74
N ASN A 137 -37.12 6.72 14.01
CA ASN A 137 -38.48 7.12 14.36
C ASN A 137 -38.54 8.13 15.50
N GLY A 138 -37.78 9.22 15.41
CA GLY A 138 -37.84 10.33 16.38
C GLY A 138 -36.48 10.65 17.01
N VAL A 139 -36.52 11.44 18.08
CA VAL A 139 -35.39 11.99 18.82
C VAL A 139 -35.42 11.54 20.26
N SER A 140 -34.28 11.07 20.78
CA SER A 140 -34.05 10.96 22.23
C SER A 140 -33.00 12.00 22.64
N VAL A 141 -33.18 12.64 23.76
CA VAL A 141 -32.26 13.62 24.36
C VAL A 141 -31.77 13.07 25.68
N ILE A 142 -30.50 12.80 25.79
CA ILE A 142 -29.85 12.14 26.94
C ILE A 142 -28.93 13.14 27.63
N SER A 143 -29.08 13.31 28.93
CA SER A 143 -28.12 14.06 29.75
C SER A 143 -26.81 13.26 29.88
N THR A 144 -25.65 13.86 29.56
CA THR A 144 -24.37 13.19 29.66
C THR A 144 -23.89 13.01 31.10
N LYS A 145 -24.50 13.72 32.08
CA LYS A 145 -24.14 13.63 33.51
C LYS A 145 -24.71 12.40 34.20
N ASP A 146 -26.00 12.17 34.00
CA ASP A 146 -26.75 11.15 34.75
C ASP A 146 -27.48 10.13 33.87
N PHE A 147 -27.35 10.27 32.55
CA PHE A 147 -28.05 9.46 31.54
C PHE A 147 -29.57 9.55 31.60
N SER A 148 -30.13 10.57 32.25
CA SER A 148 -31.55 10.83 32.19
C SER A 148 -31.98 11.16 30.75
N MET A 149 -33.12 10.61 30.32
CA MET A 149 -33.54 10.64 28.93
C MET A 149 -34.91 11.30 28.80
N THR A 150 -35.07 12.12 27.79
CA THR A 150 -36.34 12.67 27.38
C THR A 150 -36.55 12.42 25.89
N ASN A 151 -37.78 12.06 25.52
CA ASN A 151 -38.19 11.78 24.15
C ASN A 151 -39.27 12.81 23.78
N PRO A 152 -38.92 13.89 23.03
CA PRO A 152 -39.89 14.88 22.60
C PRO A 152 -40.99 14.27 21.74
N GLU A 153 -42.23 14.62 22.04
CA GLU A 153 -43.40 14.15 21.31
C GLU A 153 -43.41 14.70 19.87
N PHE A 154 -43.83 13.89 18.92
CA PHE A 154 -44.08 14.32 17.54
C PHE A 154 -45.27 13.59 16.94
N ARG A 155 -45.89 14.22 15.95
CA ARG A 155 -46.98 13.59 15.21
C ARG A 155 -46.42 12.63 14.18
N GLN A 156 -46.54 11.36 14.43
CA GLN A 156 -46.10 10.32 13.50
C GLN A 156 -47.02 10.28 12.27
N ASN A 157 -46.38 10.22 11.07
CA ASN A 157 -47.14 9.89 9.87
C ASN A 157 -47.19 8.35 9.77
N PRO A 158 -48.37 7.75 9.58
CA PRO A 158 -48.49 6.31 9.47
C PRO A 158 -47.84 5.72 8.21
N ASP A 159 -47.60 6.53 7.18
CA ASP A 159 -47.12 6.10 5.89
C ASP A 159 -45.57 5.93 5.79
N TYR A 160 -44.84 6.53 6.73
CA TYR A 160 -43.36 6.45 6.74
C TYR A 160 -42.73 6.74 8.09
N PHE A 161 -41.50 6.27 8.29
CA PHE A 161 -40.75 6.55 9.52
C PHE A 161 -40.27 8.00 9.60
N PHE A 162 -40.32 8.56 10.79
CA PHE A 162 -39.77 9.86 11.12
C PHE A 162 -38.27 9.81 11.31
N SER A 163 -37.55 9.60 10.21
CA SER A 163 -36.10 9.34 10.22
C SER A 163 -35.31 10.63 10.38
N VAL A 164 -34.67 10.78 11.52
CA VAL A 164 -33.79 11.92 11.83
C VAL A 164 -32.39 11.65 11.30
N THR A 165 -31.88 12.53 10.45
CA THR A 165 -30.64 12.34 9.70
C THR A 165 -29.46 13.17 10.20
N SER A 166 -29.75 14.38 10.77
CA SER A 166 -28.73 15.29 11.24
C SER A 166 -29.30 16.29 12.22
N PHE A 167 -28.43 16.97 12.96
CA PHE A 167 -28.77 18.07 13.86
C PHE A 167 -27.89 19.28 13.61
N PHE A 168 -28.42 20.46 13.98
CA PHE A 168 -27.66 21.71 14.07
C PHE A 168 -28.20 22.57 15.18
N SER A 169 -27.47 23.60 15.60
CA SER A 169 -27.93 24.54 16.62
C SER A 169 -27.86 26.00 16.17
N ILE A 170 -28.85 26.79 16.51
CA ILE A 170 -28.86 28.25 16.34
C ILE A 170 -29.00 28.85 17.72
N GLY A 171 -27.95 29.43 18.24
CA GLY A 171 -27.89 29.88 19.62
C GLY A 171 -28.08 28.72 20.62
N LYS A 172 -29.11 28.82 21.44
CA LYS A 172 -29.46 27.76 22.43
C LYS A 172 -30.46 26.72 21.89
N LYS A 173 -31.01 26.91 20.70
CA LYS A 173 -32.01 26.03 20.10
C LYS A 173 -31.33 24.98 19.27
N VAL A 174 -31.79 23.74 19.37
CA VAL A 174 -31.37 22.62 18.57
C VAL A 174 -32.43 22.23 17.56
N PHE A 175 -32.04 21.96 16.35
CA PHE A 175 -32.93 21.57 15.25
C PHE A 175 -32.51 20.20 14.72
N ALA A 176 -33.49 19.42 14.29
CA ALA A 176 -33.33 18.13 13.67
C ALA A 176 -33.77 18.17 12.19
N THR A 177 -32.98 17.66 11.29
CA THR A 177 -33.39 17.42 9.90
C THR A 177 -33.91 16.00 9.75
N THR A 178 -34.91 15.82 8.88
CA THR A 178 -35.50 14.52 8.64
C THR A 178 -35.39 14.11 7.15
N LEU A 179 -35.44 12.82 6.91
CA LEU A 179 -35.42 12.30 5.54
C LEU A 179 -36.77 12.63 4.82
N ASN A 180 -37.92 12.48 5.51
CA ASN A 180 -39.20 12.46 4.83
C ASN A 180 -40.14 13.60 5.22
N ASP A 181 -39.83 14.37 6.27
CA ASP A 181 -40.86 15.27 6.85
C ASP A 181 -40.44 16.75 7.04
N GLY A 182 -39.17 17.08 6.90
CA GLY A 182 -38.69 18.47 6.98
C GLY A 182 -37.74 18.73 8.16
N ILE A 183 -37.70 19.97 8.64
CA ILE A 183 -36.83 20.42 9.72
C ILE A 183 -37.68 20.74 10.95
N TYR A 184 -37.21 20.33 12.13
CA TYR A 184 -37.90 20.48 13.40
C TYR A 184 -37.02 21.14 14.46
N GLU A 185 -37.55 22.08 15.23
CA GLU A 185 -36.97 22.53 16.50
C GLU A 185 -37.21 21.46 17.57
N VAL A 186 -36.13 21.02 18.25
CA VAL A 186 -36.15 20.01 19.29
C VAL A 186 -36.33 20.72 20.64
N THR A 187 -37.52 20.68 21.20
CA THR A 187 -37.77 21.17 22.57
C THR A 187 -37.76 20.00 23.57
N SER A 188 -37.87 20.29 24.87
CA SER A 188 -37.95 19.24 25.89
C SER A 188 -39.23 18.41 25.85
N GLN A 189 -40.29 18.95 25.29
CA GLN A 189 -41.63 18.33 25.28
C GLN A 189 -42.03 17.81 23.91
N LYS A 190 -41.74 18.56 22.84
CA LYS A 190 -42.23 18.25 21.49
C LYS A 190 -41.27 18.70 20.39
N LEU A 191 -41.42 18.07 19.24
CA LEU A 191 -40.78 18.52 17.99
C LEU A 191 -41.70 19.52 17.28
N ILE A 192 -41.18 20.72 16.95
CA ILE A 192 -41.92 21.78 16.29
C ILE A 192 -41.42 21.95 14.88
N LYS A 193 -42.25 21.70 13.88
CA LYS A 193 -41.86 21.84 12.48
C LYS A 193 -41.58 23.29 12.11
N VAL A 194 -40.42 23.56 11.50
CA VAL A 194 -39.98 24.91 11.08
C VAL A 194 -39.78 25.04 9.57
N SER A 195 -39.59 23.92 8.85
CA SER A 195 -39.43 23.90 7.40
C SER A 195 -39.89 22.58 6.79
N ASP A 196 -40.44 22.64 5.56
CA ASP A 196 -40.86 21.47 4.78
C ASP A 196 -39.73 20.84 3.94
N LEU A 197 -38.49 21.28 4.09
CA LEU A 197 -37.38 20.78 3.33
C LEU A 197 -37.08 19.30 3.67
N LYS A 198 -37.41 18.42 2.74
CA LYS A 198 -37.27 16.95 2.88
C LYS A 198 -35.99 16.44 2.28
N LYS A 199 -35.70 15.14 2.49
CA LYS A 199 -34.57 14.39 1.95
C LYS A 199 -33.20 14.95 2.36
N ALA A 200 -33.16 15.58 3.54
CA ALA A 200 -31.90 16.06 4.11
C ALA A 200 -31.08 14.86 4.64
N PHE A 201 -29.81 14.78 4.30
CA PHE A 201 -28.85 13.79 4.80
C PHE A 201 -27.94 14.36 5.87
N SER A 202 -27.56 15.62 5.73
CA SER A 202 -26.65 16.32 6.63
C SER A 202 -26.97 17.80 6.73
N SER A 203 -26.56 18.43 7.83
CA SER A 203 -26.72 19.87 8.05
C SER A 203 -25.53 20.43 8.80
N TYR A 204 -25.20 21.69 8.56
CA TYR A 204 -24.13 22.39 9.26
C TYR A 204 -24.34 23.92 9.20
N ILE A 205 -24.01 24.59 10.31
CA ILE A 205 -23.98 26.07 10.34
C ILE A 205 -22.55 26.54 10.11
N TYR A 206 -22.36 27.35 9.07
CA TYR A 206 -21.08 27.92 8.74
C TYR A 206 -21.25 29.37 8.31
N ASN A 207 -20.47 30.30 8.89
CA ASN A 207 -20.54 31.74 8.62
C ASN A 207 -21.96 32.30 8.72
N ASN A 208 -22.74 31.91 9.75
CA ASN A 208 -24.12 32.29 9.98
C ASN A 208 -25.13 31.82 8.93
N HIS A 209 -24.75 31.01 7.99
CA HIS A 209 -25.63 30.34 7.03
C HIS A 209 -25.82 28.88 7.39
N LEU A 210 -26.99 28.35 7.14
CA LEU A 210 -27.31 26.94 7.30
C LEU A 210 -27.11 26.22 5.97
N TYR A 211 -26.21 25.24 5.93
CA TYR A 211 -26.00 24.35 4.78
C TYR A 211 -26.72 23.03 5.02
N ILE A 212 -27.56 22.62 4.07
CA ILE A 212 -28.27 21.34 4.11
C ILE A 212 -27.96 20.55 2.84
N GLY A 213 -27.32 19.41 3.03
CA GLY A 213 -27.12 18.42 2.00
C GLY A 213 -28.34 17.52 1.83
N THR A 214 -28.88 17.46 0.60
CA THR A 214 -30.03 16.62 0.28
C THR A 214 -29.69 15.51 -0.69
N GLU A 215 -30.68 14.73 -1.07
CA GLU A 215 -30.52 13.66 -2.08
C GLU A 215 -29.99 14.20 -3.42
N LYS A 216 -30.46 15.38 -3.85
CA LYS A 216 -30.18 15.92 -5.19
C LYS A 216 -29.23 17.12 -5.20
N GLU A 217 -29.33 17.96 -4.18
CA GLU A 217 -28.71 19.29 -4.15
C GLU A 217 -28.20 19.65 -2.75
N LEU A 218 -27.25 20.57 -2.70
CA LEU A 218 -26.83 21.25 -1.48
C LEU A 218 -27.46 22.65 -1.45
N TYR A 219 -28.19 22.95 -0.37
CA TYR A 219 -28.80 24.24 -0.15
C TYR A 219 -28.02 25.06 0.88
N GLU A 220 -27.86 26.33 0.56
CA GLU A 220 -27.50 27.38 1.49
C GLU A 220 -28.77 28.11 1.90
N ILE A 221 -29.03 28.19 3.18
CA ILE A 221 -30.30 28.59 3.74
C ILE A 221 -30.05 29.69 4.77
N ASN A 222 -30.90 30.69 4.80
CA ASN A 222 -30.93 31.70 5.87
C ASN A 222 -31.34 31.03 7.18
N ALA A 223 -30.47 31.09 8.18
CA ALA A 223 -30.71 30.45 9.48
C ALA A 223 -31.85 31.07 10.29
N ALA A 224 -32.30 32.29 9.95
CA ALA A 224 -33.38 32.97 10.70
C ALA A 224 -34.77 32.59 10.20
N ASP A 225 -34.98 32.42 8.90
CA ASP A 225 -36.31 32.19 8.31
C ASP A 225 -36.39 30.89 7.46
N PHE A 226 -35.35 30.11 7.44
CA PHE A 226 -35.22 28.85 6.69
C PHE A 226 -35.47 28.97 5.18
N LYS A 227 -35.27 30.16 4.58
CA LYS A 227 -35.39 30.32 3.13
C LYS A 227 -34.09 29.98 2.43
N ILE A 228 -34.21 29.33 1.27
CA ILE A 228 -33.09 28.98 0.42
C ILE A 228 -32.51 30.29 -0.16
N ILE A 229 -31.21 30.50 0.07
CA ILE A 229 -30.45 31.62 -0.49
C ILE A 229 -29.79 31.18 -1.81
N LYS A 230 -29.19 29.96 -1.80
CA LYS A 230 -28.41 29.46 -2.93
C LYS A 230 -28.53 27.95 -3.03
N THR A 231 -28.43 27.45 -4.24
CA THR A 231 -28.41 26.01 -4.54
C THR A 231 -27.13 25.66 -5.25
N PHE A 232 -26.47 24.60 -4.79
CA PHE A 232 -25.30 24.03 -5.43
C PHE A 232 -25.65 22.64 -5.99
N ASN A 233 -25.19 22.38 -7.20
CA ASN A 233 -25.44 21.11 -7.89
C ASN A 233 -24.50 20.01 -7.42
N VAL A 234 -24.71 19.54 -6.18
CA VAL A 234 -24.01 18.39 -5.57
C VAL A 234 -25.04 17.54 -4.85
N SER A 235 -25.13 16.28 -5.24
CA SER A 235 -26.10 15.33 -4.71
C SER A 235 -25.53 14.52 -3.53
N SER A 236 -26.41 14.07 -2.65
CA SER A 236 -26.11 13.11 -1.58
C SER A 236 -24.94 13.54 -0.66
N VAL A 237 -24.99 14.77 -0.16
CA VAL A 237 -23.99 15.28 0.80
C VAL A 237 -24.20 14.67 2.18
N HIS A 238 -23.22 13.95 2.70
CA HIS A 238 -23.34 13.14 3.91
C HIS A 238 -22.71 13.76 5.16
N LYS A 239 -21.63 14.50 5.01
CA LYS A 239 -20.91 15.09 6.15
C LYS A 239 -20.31 16.44 5.76
N PHE A 240 -20.33 17.38 6.69
CA PHE A 240 -19.62 18.65 6.64
C PHE A 240 -18.54 18.66 7.72
N LEU A 241 -17.42 19.32 7.42
CA LEU A 241 -16.31 19.45 8.36
C LEU A 241 -15.59 20.80 8.16
N PRO A 242 -15.54 21.68 9.16
CA PRO A 242 -14.72 22.89 9.09
C PRO A 242 -13.24 22.54 9.31
N VAL A 243 -12.38 23.05 8.43
CA VAL A 243 -10.92 22.92 8.50
C VAL A 243 -10.30 24.29 8.14
N ASN A 244 -9.56 24.89 9.07
CA ASN A 244 -8.84 26.17 8.83
C ASN A 244 -9.70 27.30 8.22
N ASN A 245 -10.87 27.57 8.77
CA ASN A 245 -11.84 28.54 8.24
C ASN A 245 -12.37 28.25 6.83
N GLU A 246 -12.29 27.02 6.38
CA GLU A 246 -12.88 26.54 5.14
C GLU A 246 -13.83 25.37 5.46
N LEU A 247 -14.90 25.22 4.71
CA LEU A 247 -15.84 24.13 4.92
C LEU A 247 -15.63 23.03 3.88
N TYR A 248 -15.22 21.86 4.34
CA TYR A 248 -15.14 20.65 3.51
C TYR A 248 -16.44 19.86 3.63
N LEU A 249 -16.81 19.16 2.57
CA LEU A 249 -17.96 18.27 2.56
C LEU A 249 -17.73 17.07 1.64
N VAL A 250 -18.40 15.96 1.96
CA VAL A 250 -18.33 14.73 1.18
C VAL A 250 -19.70 14.33 0.65
N SER A 251 -19.66 13.79 -0.57
CA SER A 251 -20.84 13.32 -1.29
C SER A 251 -20.59 11.91 -1.86
N SER A 252 -21.62 11.07 -1.87
CA SER A 252 -21.50 9.70 -2.36
C SER A 252 -21.69 9.54 -3.87
N GLY A 253 -22.22 10.53 -4.55
CA GLY A 253 -22.41 10.50 -6.01
C GLY A 253 -23.32 9.40 -6.57
N ILE A 254 -24.13 8.75 -5.74
CA ILE A 254 -24.92 7.57 -6.13
C ILE A 254 -25.91 7.89 -7.26
N TYR A 255 -26.35 9.14 -7.34
CA TYR A 255 -27.38 9.61 -8.26
C TYR A 255 -26.84 10.48 -9.39
N GLU A 256 -25.78 10.40 -10.00
CA GLU A 256 -25.33 11.20 -11.17
C GLU A 256 -23.80 11.28 -11.34
N ASN A 257 -23.02 10.41 -10.70
CA ASN A 257 -21.54 10.45 -10.71
C ASN A 257 -20.90 11.78 -10.27
N LYS A 258 -21.62 12.57 -9.45
CA LYS A 258 -21.17 13.89 -8.95
C LYS A 258 -20.72 13.86 -7.48
N GLY A 259 -20.26 12.70 -7.02
CA GLY A 259 -19.74 12.55 -5.67
C GLY A 259 -18.32 13.05 -5.52
N GLY A 260 -17.77 12.87 -4.32
CA GLY A 260 -16.38 13.17 -3.99
C GLY A 260 -16.21 14.12 -2.82
N LEU A 261 -15.05 14.73 -2.74
CA LEU A 261 -14.68 15.73 -1.74
C LEU A 261 -14.80 17.13 -2.33
N PHE A 262 -15.49 18.00 -1.63
CA PHE A 262 -15.69 19.40 -2.03
C PHE A 262 -15.23 20.34 -0.93
N GLN A 263 -14.88 21.56 -1.31
CA GLN A 263 -14.48 22.66 -0.45
C GLN A 263 -15.33 23.89 -0.78
N LEU A 264 -15.98 24.45 0.22
CA LEU A 264 -16.66 25.74 0.11
C LEU A 264 -15.68 26.86 0.51
N LYS A 265 -15.34 27.70 -0.45
CA LYS A 265 -14.40 28.82 -0.28
C LYS A 265 -14.90 30.03 -1.05
N ASN A 266 -14.97 31.18 -0.38
CA ASN A 266 -15.46 32.43 -1.00
C ASN A 266 -16.80 32.24 -1.74
N ASP A 267 -17.76 31.60 -1.11
CA ASP A 267 -19.10 31.29 -1.65
C ASP A 267 -19.10 30.44 -2.95
N GLN A 268 -17.99 29.85 -3.27
CA GLN A 268 -17.86 28.90 -4.39
C GLN A 268 -17.61 27.48 -3.86
N LEU A 269 -18.29 26.52 -4.47
CA LEU A 269 -18.09 25.12 -4.19
C LEU A 269 -17.09 24.55 -5.19
N ILE A 270 -15.93 24.15 -4.70
CA ILE A 270 -14.81 23.64 -5.49
C ILE A 270 -14.71 22.13 -5.30
N ASN A 271 -14.72 21.37 -6.38
CA ASN A 271 -14.48 19.93 -6.33
C ASN A 271 -12.98 19.65 -6.14
N LYS A 272 -12.61 19.03 -5.01
CA LYS A 272 -11.24 18.69 -4.63
C LYS A 272 -10.88 17.22 -4.89
N THR A 273 -11.78 16.43 -5.41
CA THR A 273 -11.58 14.99 -5.64
C THR A 273 -10.35 14.72 -6.50
N ASN A 274 -10.25 15.42 -7.63
CA ASN A 274 -9.10 15.28 -8.53
C ASN A 274 -7.84 15.95 -7.98
N ASP A 275 -7.99 17.14 -7.34
CA ASP A 275 -6.87 17.86 -6.74
C ASP A 275 -6.15 17.03 -5.68
N PHE A 276 -6.91 16.21 -4.95
CA PHE A 276 -6.38 15.31 -3.93
C PHE A 276 -6.14 13.88 -4.42
N ASN A 277 -6.17 13.62 -5.74
CA ASN A 277 -5.98 12.30 -6.34
C ASN A 277 -6.85 11.20 -5.71
N ILE A 278 -8.10 11.53 -5.36
CA ILE A 278 -9.04 10.59 -4.79
C ILE A 278 -9.58 9.69 -5.90
N PRO A 279 -9.35 8.36 -5.84
CA PRO A 279 -9.64 7.47 -6.97
C PRO A 279 -11.11 7.08 -7.10
N PHE A 280 -11.98 7.49 -6.17
CA PHE A 280 -13.40 7.17 -6.14
C PHE A 280 -14.23 8.30 -5.51
N THR A 281 -15.54 8.29 -5.75
CA THR A 281 -16.43 9.40 -5.38
C THR A 281 -17.50 9.03 -4.35
N ASP A 282 -17.56 7.78 -3.88
CA ASP A 282 -18.58 7.26 -2.96
C ASP A 282 -18.30 7.59 -1.48
N LEU A 283 -17.98 8.85 -1.18
CA LEU A 283 -17.56 9.28 0.16
C LEU A 283 -18.75 9.48 1.10
N LYS A 284 -18.60 9.06 2.37
CA LYS A 284 -19.67 9.05 3.39
C LYS A 284 -19.34 9.83 4.65
N SER A 285 -18.12 9.77 5.11
CA SER A 285 -17.72 10.35 6.39
C SER A 285 -16.46 11.19 6.24
N LEU A 286 -16.25 12.11 7.18
CA LEU A 286 -15.14 13.05 7.14
C LEU A 286 -14.69 13.35 8.57
N ALA A 287 -13.39 13.32 8.82
CA ALA A 287 -12.78 13.70 10.08
C ALA A 287 -11.43 14.39 9.83
N PHE A 288 -11.01 15.24 10.77
CA PHE A 288 -9.75 15.99 10.66
C PHE A 288 -8.93 15.86 11.94
N ASP A 289 -7.70 15.42 11.78
CA ASP A 289 -6.69 15.45 12.83
C ASP A 289 -6.00 16.82 12.85
N THR A 290 -6.33 17.62 13.85
CA THR A 290 -5.81 18.98 13.99
C THR A 290 -4.33 19.02 14.31
N LYS A 291 -3.77 17.97 14.96
CA LYS A 291 -2.36 17.89 15.36
C LYS A 291 -1.49 17.54 14.16
N ASN A 292 -1.86 16.50 13.44
CA ASN A 292 -1.07 15.98 12.33
C ASN A 292 -1.52 16.54 10.97
N ARG A 293 -2.64 17.29 10.95
CA ARG A 293 -3.26 17.87 9.76
C ARG A 293 -3.60 16.85 8.67
N PHE A 294 -4.04 15.66 9.11
CA PHE A 294 -4.62 14.66 8.23
C PHE A 294 -6.13 14.85 8.10
N LEU A 295 -6.59 14.92 6.87
CA LEU A 295 -8.01 14.83 6.55
C LEU A 295 -8.33 13.38 6.17
N TYR A 296 -9.33 12.81 6.86
CA TYR A 296 -9.78 11.43 6.64
C TYR A 296 -11.15 11.43 6.00
N ALA A 297 -11.32 10.67 4.92
CA ALA A 297 -12.63 10.50 4.27
C ALA A 297 -12.95 9.00 4.12
N GLY A 298 -14.05 8.56 4.73
CA GLY A 298 -14.52 7.18 4.64
C GLY A 298 -15.42 6.97 3.43
N SER A 299 -15.36 5.80 2.80
CA SER A 299 -16.18 5.43 1.66
C SER A 299 -17.13 4.26 1.96
N ASN A 300 -18.11 4.06 1.08
CA ASN A 300 -19.04 2.94 1.20
C ASN A 300 -18.40 1.58 0.93
N TYR A 301 -17.42 1.50 0.00
CA TYR A 301 -16.90 0.23 -0.49
C TYR A 301 -15.38 0.21 -0.67
N ASN A 302 -14.74 1.36 -0.70
CA ASN A 302 -13.36 1.52 -1.16
C ASN A 302 -12.37 1.83 -0.02
N GLY A 303 -12.82 1.76 1.25
CA GLY A 303 -11.96 1.97 2.41
C GLY A 303 -11.93 3.41 2.91
N LEU A 304 -10.80 3.78 3.51
CA LEU A 304 -10.52 5.09 4.09
C LEU A 304 -9.47 5.82 3.25
N ILE A 305 -9.76 7.06 2.94
CA ILE A 305 -8.77 7.99 2.36
C ILE A 305 -8.13 8.77 3.50
N GLN A 306 -6.82 8.82 3.51
CA GLN A 306 -6.02 9.70 4.35
C GLN A 306 -5.32 10.72 3.46
N ILE A 307 -5.54 12.00 3.69
CA ILE A 307 -4.98 13.13 2.94
C ILE A 307 -4.08 13.92 3.88
N ASN A 308 -2.82 14.09 3.54
CA ASN A 308 -1.89 14.90 4.31
C ASN A 308 -1.95 16.36 3.84
N LEU A 309 -2.62 17.23 4.61
CA LEU A 309 -2.72 18.66 4.28
C LEU A 309 -1.42 19.45 4.55
N ASN A 310 -0.40 18.82 5.14
CA ASN A 310 0.95 19.37 5.28
C ASN A 310 1.90 18.91 4.17
N ALA A 311 1.48 17.98 3.32
CA ALA A 311 2.33 17.53 2.23
C ALA A 311 2.67 18.72 1.33
N PRO A 312 3.91 18.80 0.82
CA PRO A 312 4.24 19.78 -0.19
C PRO A 312 3.36 19.51 -1.39
N VAL A 313 2.74 20.57 -1.85
CA VAL A 313 1.92 20.49 -3.04
C VAL A 313 2.85 20.59 -4.25
N PHE A 314 3.18 19.45 -4.85
CA PHE A 314 3.85 19.45 -6.13
C PHE A 314 2.81 19.65 -7.23
N HIS A 315 2.90 20.78 -7.93
CA HIS A 315 2.03 21.06 -9.07
C HIS A 315 2.53 20.30 -10.29
N GLN A 316 1.86 19.19 -10.63
CA GLN A 316 2.11 18.50 -11.88
C GLN A 316 1.44 19.25 -13.03
N LYS A 317 2.23 19.68 -13.99
CA LYS A 317 1.74 20.22 -15.24
C LYS A 317 1.58 19.08 -16.25
N GLN A 318 0.36 18.68 -16.51
CA GLN A 318 0.07 17.61 -17.48
C GLN A 318 0.28 18.11 -18.91
N ILE A 319 1.22 17.52 -19.62
CA ILE A 319 1.58 17.91 -20.99
C ILE A 319 1.90 16.68 -21.87
N GLY A 320 1.83 15.48 -21.33
CA GLY A 320 2.32 14.26 -21.94
C GLY A 320 3.73 13.89 -21.46
N SER A 321 4.34 12.90 -22.07
CA SER A 321 5.68 12.42 -21.70
C SER A 321 6.74 13.48 -22.05
N VAL A 322 7.40 14.03 -21.04
CA VAL A 322 8.46 15.03 -21.22
C VAL A 322 9.77 14.34 -21.58
N HIS A 323 10.36 14.72 -22.69
CA HIS A 323 11.63 14.17 -23.16
C HIS A 323 12.81 15.02 -22.68
N THR A 324 12.72 16.34 -22.88
CA THR A 324 13.72 17.31 -22.44
C THR A 324 13.06 18.67 -22.22
N MET A 325 13.61 19.49 -21.36
CA MET A 325 13.11 20.83 -21.11
C MET A 325 14.21 21.79 -20.67
N ASN A 326 13.95 23.08 -20.90
CA ASN A 326 14.76 24.17 -20.40
C ASN A 326 13.86 25.22 -19.75
N VAL A 327 14.44 26.02 -18.86
CA VAL A 327 13.74 27.11 -18.21
C VAL A 327 14.57 28.36 -18.31
N GLN A 328 13.97 29.46 -18.73
CA GLN A 328 14.60 30.79 -18.77
C GLN A 328 13.51 31.84 -18.61
N ASP A 329 13.77 32.93 -17.87
CA ASP A 329 12.87 34.06 -17.64
C ASP A 329 11.44 33.63 -17.24
N ASN A 330 11.34 32.65 -16.33
CA ASN A 330 10.09 32.01 -15.88
C ASN A 330 9.27 31.32 -16.99
N LYS A 331 9.84 31.10 -18.16
CA LYS A 331 9.26 30.31 -19.24
C LYS A 331 9.85 28.93 -19.25
N GLN A 332 8.97 27.92 -19.30
CA GLN A 332 9.34 26.52 -19.46
C GLN A 332 9.21 26.15 -20.95
N PHE A 333 10.30 25.71 -21.54
CA PHE A 333 10.41 25.21 -22.91
C PHE A 333 10.41 23.68 -22.87
N VAL A 334 9.29 23.06 -23.19
CA VAL A 334 9.08 21.64 -22.94
C VAL A 334 8.92 20.87 -24.24
N PHE A 335 9.81 19.91 -24.50
CA PHE A 335 9.69 18.94 -25.58
C PHE A 335 9.08 17.64 -25.06
N HIS A 336 7.98 17.22 -25.66
CA HIS A 336 7.17 16.11 -25.20
C HIS A 336 6.70 15.24 -26.38
N ASP A 337 6.04 14.14 -26.07
CA ASP A 337 5.56 13.14 -27.06
C ASP A 337 4.62 13.72 -28.13
N ALA A 338 3.95 14.83 -27.88
CA ALA A 338 3.11 15.48 -28.87
C ALA A 338 3.81 16.67 -29.61
N GLY A 339 5.06 17.01 -29.24
CA GLY A 339 5.82 18.12 -29.86
C GLY A 339 6.53 19.02 -28.85
N PHE A 340 6.33 20.31 -28.97
CA PHE A 340 6.99 21.34 -28.16
C PHE A 340 5.98 22.37 -27.64
N SER A 341 6.15 22.79 -26.41
CA SER A 341 5.30 23.81 -25.79
C SER A 341 6.13 24.82 -24.98
N ILE A 342 5.71 26.07 -25.03
CA ILE A 342 6.17 27.12 -24.14
C ILE A 342 5.10 27.39 -23.11
N ILE A 343 5.46 27.31 -21.83
CA ILE A 343 4.56 27.55 -20.71
C ILE A 343 5.10 28.71 -19.89
N SER A 344 4.25 29.67 -19.59
CA SER A 344 4.56 30.84 -18.76
C SER A 344 3.40 31.11 -17.82
N ASN A 345 3.65 31.34 -16.53
CA ASN A 345 2.60 31.55 -15.53
C ASN A 345 1.46 30.51 -15.56
N ASN A 346 1.80 29.26 -15.78
CA ASN A 346 0.85 28.15 -15.91
C ASN A 346 -0.07 28.20 -17.15
N VAL A 347 0.21 29.10 -18.10
CA VAL A 347 -0.51 29.21 -19.38
C VAL A 347 0.39 28.73 -20.50
N ARG A 348 -0.15 27.91 -21.42
CA ARG A 348 0.54 27.47 -22.63
C ARG A 348 0.49 28.61 -23.65
N GLU A 349 1.64 29.26 -23.89
CA GLU A 349 1.75 30.41 -24.83
C GLU A 349 1.91 29.95 -26.26
N LYS A 350 2.64 28.87 -26.49
CA LYS A 350 2.97 28.36 -27.82
C LYS A 350 2.91 26.82 -27.83
N ASN A 351 2.52 26.25 -28.95
CA ASN A 351 2.57 24.81 -29.18
C ASN A 351 3.00 24.54 -30.64
N LEU A 352 3.98 23.66 -30.81
CA LEU A 352 4.36 23.06 -32.08
C LEU A 352 4.14 21.57 -32.02
N SER A 353 3.48 21.03 -33.02
CA SER A 353 3.28 19.58 -33.14
C SER A 353 4.54 18.89 -33.69
N LEU A 354 4.65 17.58 -33.54
CA LEU A 354 5.70 16.79 -34.20
C LEU A 354 5.69 16.96 -35.73
N ALA A 355 4.48 17.17 -36.29
CA ALA A 355 4.33 17.43 -37.73
C ALA A 355 4.96 18.76 -38.15
N ASP A 356 4.96 19.78 -37.29
CA ASP A 356 5.60 21.08 -37.62
C ASP A 356 7.12 20.91 -37.78
N PHE A 357 7.78 20.16 -36.89
CA PHE A 357 9.20 19.82 -37.02
C PHE A 357 9.48 19.01 -38.28
N LYS A 358 8.65 18.02 -38.58
CA LYS A 358 8.80 17.20 -39.79
C LYS A 358 8.60 18.01 -41.06
N ASN A 359 7.59 18.90 -41.08
CA ASN A 359 7.33 19.77 -42.23
C ASN A 359 8.47 20.78 -42.43
N PHE A 360 9.04 21.31 -41.34
CA PHE A 360 10.20 22.19 -41.44
C PHE A 360 11.40 21.45 -42.01
N GLN A 361 11.74 20.25 -41.53
CA GLN A 361 12.80 19.42 -42.07
C GLN A 361 12.60 19.18 -43.59
N LYS A 362 11.41 18.81 -44.00
CA LYS A 362 11.08 18.54 -45.44
C LYS A 362 11.19 19.78 -46.30
N LYS A 363 10.76 20.98 -45.84
CA LYS A 363 10.81 22.23 -46.57
C LYS A 363 12.20 22.82 -46.66
N ASN A 364 13.08 22.47 -45.72
CA ASN A 364 14.43 22.99 -45.64
C ASN A 364 15.45 21.83 -45.73
N PRO A 365 15.50 21.10 -46.85
CA PRO A 365 16.44 20.01 -47.00
C PRO A 365 17.87 20.55 -46.98
N SER A 366 18.75 19.95 -46.20
CA SER A 366 20.15 20.35 -46.13
C SER A 366 20.83 20.14 -47.48
N LYS A 367 21.63 21.13 -47.93
CA LYS A 367 22.52 21.02 -49.09
C LYS A 367 23.49 19.82 -49.01
N TYR A 368 23.73 19.34 -47.77
CA TYR A 368 24.66 18.21 -47.47
C TYR A 368 23.99 16.85 -47.46
N GLN A 369 22.66 16.73 -47.69
CA GLN A 369 21.89 15.50 -47.67
C GLN A 369 22.42 14.40 -48.63
N LYS A 370 23.16 14.80 -49.66
CA LYS A 370 23.76 13.91 -50.67
C LYS A 370 25.27 13.69 -50.51
N HIS A 371 25.89 14.25 -49.46
CA HIS A 371 27.37 14.11 -49.33
C HIS A 371 27.75 12.76 -48.75
N THR A 372 28.61 12.02 -49.45
CA THR A 372 29.08 10.67 -49.08
C THR A 372 29.83 10.66 -47.74
N ILE A 373 30.44 11.78 -47.35
CA ILE A 373 31.14 11.94 -46.06
C ILE A 373 30.15 11.87 -44.88
N ILE A 374 28.95 12.41 -45.01
CA ILE A 374 27.92 12.33 -44.00
C ILE A 374 27.41 10.91 -43.85
N GLN A 375 27.25 10.19 -44.96
CA GLN A 375 26.80 8.79 -44.96
C GLN A 375 27.78 7.81 -44.32
N ASN A 376 29.08 8.07 -44.40
CA ASN A 376 30.12 7.17 -43.88
C ASN A 376 30.53 7.44 -42.42
N HIS A 377 30.22 8.63 -41.88
CA HIS A 377 30.64 9.06 -40.54
C HIS A 377 29.54 9.44 -39.59
N PHE A 378 28.30 9.55 -40.08
CA PHE A 378 27.11 9.82 -39.28
C PHE A 378 26.08 8.71 -39.47
N TYR A 379 25.36 8.41 -38.40
CA TYR A 379 24.15 7.62 -38.52
C TYR A 379 23.22 8.37 -39.50
N PRO A 380 22.82 7.75 -40.61
CA PRO A 380 22.03 8.44 -41.60
C PRO A 380 20.74 8.88 -40.94
N LEU A 381 20.41 10.20 -41.04
CA LEU A 381 19.09 10.65 -40.67
C LEU A 381 18.06 9.96 -41.52
N ASP A 382 17.14 9.29 -40.90
CA ASP A 382 16.02 8.69 -41.60
C ASP A 382 15.00 9.80 -41.96
N TYR A 383 15.13 10.31 -43.16
CA TYR A 383 14.21 11.29 -43.70
C TYR A 383 12.79 10.77 -43.93
N GLU A 384 12.62 9.46 -43.93
CA GLU A 384 11.32 8.77 -44.02
C GLU A 384 10.66 8.61 -42.64
N THR A 385 11.36 8.86 -41.54
CA THR A 385 10.77 8.79 -40.18
C THR A 385 9.45 9.57 -40.13
N PRO A 386 8.31 8.93 -39.85
CA PRO A 386 7.04 9.61 -39.77
C PRO A 386 7.01 10.54 -38.53
N ALA A 387 6.15 11.58 -38.57
CA ALA A 387 6.12 12.60 -37.52
C ALA A 387 5.89 11.99 -36.11
N GLU A 388 5.03 11.02 -35.97
CA GLU A 388 4.69 10.34 -34.72
C GLU A 388 5.85 9.53 -34.09
N LYS A 389 6.91 9.28 -34.85
CA LYS A 389 8.13 8.62 -34.38
C LYS A 389 9.29 9.57 -34.09
N ILE A 390 9.04 10.86 -34.05
CA ILE A 390 10.05 11.83 -33.64
C ILE A 390 10.27 11.74 -32.13
N ILE A 391 11.53 11.65 -31.74
CA ILE A 391 11.99 11.61 -30.36
C ILE A 391 12.99 12.74 -30.14
N PHE A 392 12.77 13.53 -29.10
CA PHE A 392 13.71 14.53 -28.65
C PHE A 392 14.61 13.92 -27.56
N TYR A 393 15.92 14.17 -27.61
CA TYR A 393 16.88 13.57 -26.70
C TYR A 393 17.39 14.54 -25.65
N SER A 394 17.88 15.69 -26.08
CA SER A 394 18.41 16.73 -25.20
C SER A 394 18.15 18.10 -25.78
N SER A 395 18.11 19.12 -24.94
CA SER A 395 17.95 20.52 -25.34
C SER A 395 18.78 21.42 -24.46
N GLN A 396 19.21 22.54 -25.01
CA GLN A 396 19.98 23.59 -24.32
C GLN A 396 19.66 24.96 -24.89
N ILE A 397 19.64 25.96 -24.01
CA ILE A 397 19.58 27.34 -24.43
C ILE A 397 21.02 27.88 -24.53
N TYR A 398 21.38 28.42 -25.68
CA TYR A 398 22.66 29.02 -25.95
C TYR A 398 22.49 30.28 -26.83
N GLU A 399 23.11 31.41 -26.46
CA GLU A 399 23.03 32.69 -27.17
C GLU A 399 21.58 33.13 -27.51
N ASN A 400 20.68 33.06 -26.54
CA ASN A 400 19.25 33.35 -26.73
C ASN A 400 18.54 32.50 -27.80
N ARG A 401 19.07 31.32 -28.09
CA ARG A 401 18.50 30.32 -28.98
C ARG A 401 18.25 29.02 -28.22
N LEU A 402 17.16 28.40 -28.53
CA LEU A 402 16.82 27.07 -27.98
C LEU A 402 17.21 25.99 -29.00
N TRP A 403 18.14 25.17 -28.59
CA TRP A 403 18.62 24.03 -29.40
C TRP A 403 18.02 22.73 -28.89
N VAL A 404 17.59 21.85 -29.80
CA VAL A 404 17.06 20.55 -29.45
C VAL A 404 17.56 19.46 -30.41
N ALA A 405 18.10 18.41 -29.84
CA ALA A 405 18.53 17.22 -30.55
C ALA A 405 17.37 16.23 -30.69
N SER A 406 17.21 15.68 -31.88
CA SER A 406 16.20 14.66 -32.19
C SER A 406 16.71 13.59 -33.14
N ASN A 407 15.95 12.51 -33.33
CA ASN A 407 16.27 11.48 -34.31
C ASN A 407 16.12 11.96 -35.76
N ILE A 408 15.54 13.13 -36.00
CA ILE A 408 15.42 13.70 -37.35
C ILE A 408 16.31 14.94 -37.59
N GLY A 409 17.14 15.31 -36.61
CA GLY A 409 18.11 16.40 -36.73
C GLY A 409 18.23 17.22 -35.45
N LEU A 410 19.19 18.16 -35.49
CA LEU A 410 19.37 19.16 -34.46
C LEU A 410 18.64 20.46 -34.90
N PHE A 411 17.62 20.83 -34.15
CA PHE A 411 16.84 22.05 -34.43
C PHE A 411 17.29 23.21 -33.58
N GLU A 412 17.29 24.38 -34.19
CA GLU A 412 17.46 25.68 -33.57
C GLU A 412 16.15 26.45 -33.63
N LEU A 413 15.68 26.95 -32.47
CA LEU A 413 14.47 27.75 -32.33
C LEU A 413 14.81 29.08 -31.66
N ASP A 414 14.02 30.10 -31.95
CA ASP A 414 14.03 31.31 -31.12
C ASP A 414 13.28 31.06 -29.78
N LEU A 415 13.43 31.97 -28.81
CA LEU A 415 12.74 31.87 -27.52
C LEU A 415 11.23 32.18 -27.60
N ASN A 416 10.68 32.46 -28.78
CA ASN A 416 9.25 32.55 -29.07
C ASN A 416 8.72 31.25 -29.69
N GLY A 417 9.59 30.24 -29.86
CA GLY A 417 9.25 28.93 -30.38
C GLY A 417 9.12 28.88 -31.90
N THR A 418 9.80 29.79 -32.64
CA THR A 418 9.89 29.68 -34.10
C THR A 418 11.08 28.82 -34.47
N ILE A 419 10.88 27.78 -35.28
CA ILE A 419 12.00 26.98 -35.79
C ILE A 419 12.78 27.81 -36.82
N LEU A 420 14.08 27.98 -36.59
CA LEU A 420 14.96 28.76 -37.43
C LEU A 420 15.75 27.90 -38.38
N THR A 421 16.31 26.80 -37.89
CA THR A 421 17.22 25.92 -38.63
C THR A 421 17.01 24.46 -38.19
N CYS A 422 17.31 23.53 -39.12
CA CYS A 422 17.41 22.11 -38.83
C CYS A 422 18.73 21.60 -39.41
N HIS A 423 19.67 21.25 -38.54
CA HIS A 423 20.94 20.64 -38.93
C HIS A 423 20.79 19.12 -39.11
N PRO A 424 21.28 18.53 -40.18
CA PRO A 424 21.08 17.11 -40.52
C PRO A 424 22.06 16.21 -39.76
N VAL A 425 22.04 16.29 -38.44
CA VAL A 425 22.92 15.50 -37.54
C VAL A 425 22.08 14.80 -36.49
N HIS A 426 22.30 13.51 -36.30
CA HIS A 426 21.69 12.73 -35.24
C HIS A 426 22.57 12.81 -33.99
N ILE A 427 22.06 13.44 -32.93
CA ILE A 427 22.78 13.70 -31.69
C ILE A 427 21.90 13.24 -30.53
N PHE A 428 22.52 12.58 -29.53
CA PHE A 428 21.81 12.26 -28.28
C PHE A 428 21.97 13.33 -27.22
N TYR A 429 23.21 13.72 -26.95
CA TYR A 429 23.55 14.73 -25.97
C TYR A 429 24.51 15.75 -26.59
N PHE A 430 24.41 17.00 -26.20
CA PHE A 430 25.33 18.04 -26.66
C PHE A 430 25.47 19.12 -25.59
N THR A 431 26.54 19.89 -25.74
CA THR A 431 26.77 21.12 -24.98
C THR A 431 27.55 22.12 -25.81
N PHE A 432 27.44 23.40 -25.45
CA PHE A 432 28.25 24.47 -26.05
C PHE A 432 29.41 24.81 -25.15
N PHE A 433 30.61 24.78 -25.71
CA PHE A 433 31.83 25.08 -24.97
C PHE A 433 32.80 25.86 -25.88
N ASN A 434 33.23 27.08 -25.45
CA ASN A 434 34.10 27.96 -26.21
C ASN A 434 33.62 28.22 -27.65
N ASN A 435 32.35 28.52 -27.86
CA ASN A 435 31.67 28.71 -29.16
C ASN A 435 31.60 27.46 -30.05
N ASP A 436 32.00 26.32 -29.55
CA ASP A 436 31.89 25.04 -30.25
C ASP A 436 30.70 24.24 -29.73
N LEU A 437 30.04 23.53 -30.64
CA LEU A 437 29.06 22.49 -30.28
C LEU A 437 29.80 21.19 -30.09
N ILE A 438 29.78 20.67 -28.89
CA ILE A 438 30.33 19.35 -28.58
C ILE A 438 29.16 18.38 -28.42
N ALA A 439 29.10 17.35 -29.25
CA ALA A 439 27.95 16.47 -29.37
C ALA A 439 28.30 15.00 -29.26
N ALA A 440 27.47 14.26 -28.56
CA ALA A 440 27.49 12.79 -28.53
C ALA A 440 26.65 12.25 -29.68
N VAL A 441 27.33 11.63 -30.63
CA VAL A 441 26.73 11.04 -31.83
C VAL A 441 26.57 9.53 -31.61
N PRO A 442 25.40 8.92 -31.91
CA PRO A 442 25.18 7.48 -31.73
C PRO A 442 26.26 6.65 -32.42
N TYR A 443 26.81 5.70 -31.71
CA TYR A 443 27.87 4.76 -32.18
C TYR A 443 29.18 5.41 -32.69
N ALA A 444 29.25 6.72 -32.75
CA ALA A 444 30.38 7.46 -33.27
C ALA A 444 31.16 8.25 -32.20
N GLY A 445 30.74 8.16 -30.93
CA GLY A 445 31.35 8.88 -29.81
C GLY A 445 31.12 10.39 -29.84
N VAL A 446 32.06 11.16 -29.36
CA VAL A 446 31.93 12.64 -29.27
C VAL A 446 32.46 13.29 -30.55
N ARG A 447 31.78 14.38 -30.97
CA ARG A 447 32.12 15.21 -32.12
C ARG A 447 32.16 16.67 -31.71
N VAL A 448 33.15 17.41 -32.22
CA VAL A 448 33.30 18.84 -32.00
C VAL A 448 32.96 19.58 -33.28
N PHE A 449 32.01 20.47 -33.24
CA PHE A 449 31.61 21.34 -34.37
C PHE A 449 32.03 22.76 -34.06
N HIS A 450 33.07 23.21 -34.75
CA HIS A 450 33.60 24.55 -34.60
C HIS A 450 32.68 25.60 -35.26
N ASN A 451 32.46 26.69 -34.59
CA ASN A 451 31.65 27.80 -35.06
C ASN A 451 30.26 27.40 -35.57
N ILE A 452 29.35 27.14 -34.63
CA ILE A 452 28.00 26.59 -34.88
C ILE A 452 27.21 27.40 -35.94
N HIS A 453 27.40 28.70 -36.03
CA HIS A 453 26.72 29.55 -37.02
C HIS A 453 27.18 29.35 -38.46
N LYS A 454 28.34 28.73 -38.63
CA LYS A 454 28.91 28.40 -39.92
C LYS A 454 28.99 26.89 -40.15
N MET A 455 28.25 26.10 -39.45
CA MET A 455 28.38 24.60 -39.46
C MET A 455 28.88 24.13 -40.84
N ASP A 456 30.18 24.09 -41.00
CA ASP A 456 30.83 23.51 -42.15
C ASP A 456 31.22 22.10 -41.83
N TYR A 457 30.50 21.17 -42.41
CA TYR A 457 30.72 19.75 -42.22
C TYR A 457 32.06 19.27 -42.79
N SER A 458 32.85 20.19 -43.39
CA SER A 458 34.22 19.90 -43.86
C SER A 458 35.27 19.85 -42.74
N TYR A 459 34.97 20.32 -41.55
CA TYR A 459 35.89 20.38 -40.42
C TYR A 459 35.80 19.16 -39.46
N PHE A 460 35.45 17.98 -39.93
CA PHE A 460 35.55 16.79 -39.15
C PHE A 460 37.03 16.42 -38.95
N HIS A 461 37.54 16.67 -37.74
CA HIS A 461 38.82 16.15 -37.35
C HIS A 461 38.86 14.59 -37.42
N ASP A 462 40.02 14.07 -37.77
CA ASP A 462 40.27 12.66 -37.97
C ASP A 462 39.72 11.76 -36.84
N TRP A 463 38.76 10.94 -37.16
CA TRP A 463 37.89 10.26 -36.24
C TRP A 463 38.50 8.97 -35.68
N ASN A 464 39.67 8.61 -36.06
CA ASN A 464 40.42 7.42 -35.63
C ASN A 464 41.28 7.67 -34.38
N GLN A 465 40.95 8.70 -33.57
CA GLN A 465 41.64 8.89 -32.30
C GLN A 465 41.20 7.83 -31.29
N PRO A 466 42.07 7.01 -30.73
CA PRO A 466 41.76 5.94 -29.82
C PRO A 466 41.16 6.43 -28.49
N ASP A 467 41.15 7.74 -28.22
CA ASP A 467 40.75 8.33 -26.96
C ASP A 467 39.33 8.95 -26.99
N VAL A 468 38.58 8.82 -28.09
CA VAL A 468 37.22 9.38 -28.18
C VAL A 468 36.20 8.42 -27.52
N PRO A 469 35.50 8.85 -26.50
CA PRO A 469 34.56 7.97 -25.81
C PRO A 469 33.38 7.58 -26.71
N ALA A 470 33.02 6.27 -26.68
CA ALA A 470 31.82 5.76 -27.33
C ALA A 470 30.68 5.63 -26.32
N GLU A 471 29.44 5.54 -26.82
CA GLU A 471 28.20 5.32 -26.03
C GLU A 471 28.05 6.30 -24.86
N ILE A 472 28.10 7.59 -25.16
CA ILE A 472 27.94 8.65 -24.17
C ILE A 472 26.49 8.67 -23.68
N VAL A 473 26.33 8.65 -22.38
CA VAL A 473 25.03 8.65 -21.69
C VAL A 473 24.75 9.92 -20.89
N SER A 474 25.76 10.74 -20.66
CA SER A 474 25.61 12.02 -19.96
C SER A 474 26.79 12.95 -20.28
N ILE A 475 26.53 14.25 -20.31
CA ILE A 475 27.52 15.31 -20.49
C ILE A 475 27.36 16.32 -19.36
N ALA A 476 28.47 16.82 -18.85
CA ALA A 476 28.51 17.93 -17.89
C ALA A 476 29.71 18.82 -18.19
N GLN A 477 29.65 20.11 -17.82
CA GLN A 477 30.74 21.04 -18.10
C GLN A 477 31.03 21.95 -16.92
N THR A 478 32.30 22.22 -16.72
CA THR A 478 32.81 23.33 -15.89
C THR A 478 33.17 24.53 -16.76
N THR A 479 33.64 25.59 -16.14
CA THR A 479 34.17 26.73 -16.89
C THR A 479 35.41 26.38 -17.74
N GLY A 480 36.16 25.33 -17.37
CA GLY A 480 37.42 24.96 -17.97
C GLY A 480 37.46 23.67 -18.79
N ALA A 481 36.42 22.84 -18.72
CA ALA A 481 36.41 21.54 -19.39
C ALA A 481 35.01 20.98 -19.58
N VAL A 482 34.87 20.01 -20.51
CA VAL A 482 33.64 19.20 -20.69
C VAL A 482 33.91 17.75 -20.27
N TYR A 483 33.00 17.18 -19.52
CA TYR A 483 33.08 15.79 -19.04
C TYR A 483 32.01 14.92 -19.68
N PHE A 484 32.39 13.69 -20.01
CA PHE A 484 31.54 12.72 -20.67
C PHE A 484 31.50 11.42 -19.87
N ALA A 485 30.30 10.96 -19.61
CA ALA A 485 30.07 9.63 -19.08
C ALA A 485 29.77 8.66 -20.22
N SER A 486 30.55 7.61 -20.31
CA SER A 486 30.31 6.48 -21.21
C SER A 486 29.72 5.30 -20.42
N ALA A 487 28.71 4.64 -20.98
CA ALA A 487 28.11 3.44 -20.40
C ALA A 487 29.09 2.24 -20.35
N LEU A 488 30.12 2.24 -21.17
CA LEU A 488 31.05 1.11 -21.32
C LEU A 488 32.49 1.41 -20.91
N SER A 489 32.95 2.64 -21.16
CA SER A 489 34.35 2.99 -21.06
C SER A 489 34.67 4.06 -20.00
N GLY A 490 33.71 4.42 -19.18
CA GLY A 490 33.88 5.25 -17.99
C GLY A 490 33.84 6.75 -18.24
N LEU A 491 34.75 7.51 -17.62
CA LEU A 491 34.70 8.96 -17.52
C LEU A 491 35.83 9.58 -18.36
N TYR A 492 35.48 10.63 -19.11
CA TYR A 492 36.42 11.36 -19.98
C TYR A 492 36.29 12.86 -19.76
N GLU A 493 37.42 13.54 -19.95
CA GLU A 493 37.53 15.00 -19.95
C GLU A 493 37.90 15.46 -21.35
N TYR A 494 37.28 16.53 -21.82
CA TYR A 494 37.70 17.32 -23.00
C TYR A 494 38.17 18.69 -22.55
N LYS A 495 39.44 18.93 -22.77
CA LYS A 495 40.10 20.20 -22.39
C LYS A 495 41.21 20.53 -23.36
N ASN A 496 41.35 21.78 -23.78
CA ASN A 496 42.37 22.26 -24.74
C ASN A 496 42.37 21.38 -26.02
N GLU A 497 41.21 21.11 -26.60
CA GLU A 497 40.99 20.28 -27.81
C GLU A 497 41.46 18.83 -27.70
N LYS A 498 41.66 18.31 -26.50
CA LYS A 498 42.10 16.93 -26.28
C LYS A 498 41.15 16.17 -25.37
N PHE A 499 40.95 14.90 -25.69
CA PHE A 499 40.28 13.96 -24.83
C PHE A 499 41.27 13.25 -23.91
N ARG A 500 40.86 13.09 -22.64
CA ARG A 500 41.61 12.34 -21.64
C ARG A 500 40.64 11.40 -20.89
N SER A 501 40.99 10.12 -20.81
CA SER A 501 40.30 9.20 -19.92
C SER A 501 40.67 9.48 -18.46
N LEU A 502 39.70 9.58 -17.60
CA LEU A 502 39.89 9.76 -16.16
C LEU A 502 39.98 8.42 -15.41
N LEU A 503 39.70 7.30 -16.07
CA LEU A 503 39.85 5.94 -15.50
C LEU A 503 41.32 5.48 -15.34
N ASN A 504 42.24 6.08 -16.04
CA ASN A 504 43.67 5.71 -15.97
C ASN A 504 44.32 6.18 -14.67
N ASP A 505 43.59 6.90 -13.83
CA ASP A 505 44.03 7.30 -12.51
C ASP A 505 43.55 6.24 -11.48
N GLN A 506 44.51 5.59 -10.79
CA GLN A 506 44.24 4.54 -9.80
C GLN A 506 43.28 4.93 -8.66
N SER A 507 42.88 6.18 -8.58
CA SER A 507 41.95 6.71 -7.55
C SER A 507 40.48 6.51 -7.89
N PHE A 508 40.10 6.40 -9.17
CA PHE A 508 38.72 6.19 -9.60
C PHE A 508 38.71 5.16 -10.75
N THR A 509 38.08 4.00 -10.52
CA THR A 509 38.18 2.85 -11.43
C THR A 509 36.86 2.34 -11.97
N GLU A 510 35.74 3.07 -11.73
CA GLU A 510 34.40 2.64 -12.12
C GLU A 510 34.16 2.78 -13.63
N PRO A 511 34.09 1.65 -14.39
CA PRO A 511 34.01 1.71 -15.85
C PRO A 511 32.61 1.98 -16.39
N LYS A 512 31.56 1.78 -15.59
CA LYS A 512 30.16 1.91 -16.00
C LYS A 512 29.51 3.08 -15.32
N ILE A 513 29.32 4.16 -16.05
CA ILE A 513 28.73 5.39 -15.53
C ILE A 513 27.40 5.63 -16.22
N LYS A 514 26.45 6.08 -15.45
CA LYS A 514 25.08 6.31 -15.90
C LYS A 514 24.72 7.78 -16.05
N ARG A 515 25.10 8.61 -15.07
CA ARG A 515 24.80 10.03 -15.06
C ARG A 515 25.95 10.81 -14.44
N ILE A 516 26.12 12.03 -14.90
CA ILE A 516 27.04 13.01 -14.31
C ILE A 516 26.37 14.38 -14.22
N CYS A 517 26.77 15.20 -13.26
CA CYS A 517 26.49 16.62 -13.18
C CYS A 517 27.66 17.37 -12.52
N ILE A 518 27.61 18.70 -12.53
CA ILE A 518 28.60 19.56 -11.88
C ILE A 518 27.96 20.26 -10.70
N THR A 519 28.65 20.34 -9.57
CA THR A 519 28.25 21.16 -8.43
C THR A 519 28.59 22.64 -8.67
N LYS A 520 28.06 23.51 -7.83
CA LYS A 520 28.37 24.94 -7.86
C LYS A 520 29.87 25.24 -7.68
N GLU A 521 30.57 24.40 -6.94
CA GLU A 521 32.02 24.51 -6.71
C GLU A 521 32.85 23.85 -7.81
N GLU A 522 32.21 23.49 -8.94
CA GLU A 522 32.81 22.82 -10.09
C GLU A 522 33.33 21.39 -9.80
N TYR A 523 32.83 20.70 -8.76
CA TYR A 523 33.09 19.30 -8.55
C TYR A 523 32.22 18.45 -9.47
N LEU A 524 32.77 17.32 -9.93
CA LEU A 524 32.06 16.38 -10.80
C LEU A 524 31.34 15.33 -9.95
N VAL A 525 30.03 15.28 -10.07
CA VAL A 525 29.20 14.21 -9.49
C VAL A 525 29.04 13.11 -10.52
N VAL A 526 29.31 11.88 -10.11
CA VAL A 526 29.26 10.69 -10.95
C VAL A 526 28.34 9.65 -10.33
N VAL A 527 27.38 9.17 -11.09
CA VAL A 527 26.51 8.03 -10.71
C VAL A 527 26.86 6.83 -11.56
N THR A 528 27.19 5.73 -10.90
CA THR A 528 27.55 4.46 -11.56
C THR A 528 26.30 3.66 -11.96
N ASP A 529 26.49 2.60 -12.73
CA ASP A 529 25.40 1.69 -13.13
C ASP A 529 24.75 0.97 -11.92
N PHE A 530 25.52 0.78 -10.85
CA PHE A 530 25.03 0.22 -9.57
C PHE A 530 24.46 1.26 -8.61
N ASN A 531 24.27 2.52 -9.06
CA ASN A 531 23.81 3.66 -8.30
C ASN A 531 24.73 4.16 -7.16
N ASP A 532 26.00 3.78 -7.15
CA ASP A 532 26.97 4.47 -6.29
C ASP A 532 27.16 5.90 -6.79
N VAL A 533 27.24 6.86 -5.87
CA VAL A 533 27.43 8.27 -6.22
C VAL A 533 28.76 8.74 -5.67
N TYR A 534 29.60 9.28 -6.55
CA TYR A 534 30.88 9.87 -6.21
C TYR A 534 30.87 11.36 -6.48
N ILE A 535 31.44 12.15 -5.59
CA ILE A 535 31.75 13.57 -5.82
C ILE A 535 33.28 13.64 -5.96
N LEU A 536 33.69 14.09 -7.14
CA LEU A 536 35.10 14.08 -7.57
C LEU A 536 35.62 15.50 -7.74
N ASP A 537 36.79 15.79 -7.18
CA ASP A 537 37.58 16.96 -7.55
C ASP A 537 38.42 16.61 -8.79
N VAL A 538 38.10 17.25 -9.89
CA VAL A 538 38.74 17.08 -11.21
C VAL A 538 39.57 18.31 -11.63
N SER A 539 39.74 19.27 -10.73
CA SER A 539 40.53 20.50 -10.97
C SER A 539 42.02 20.21 -11.17
N HIS A 540 42.50 19.10 -10.65
CA HIS A 540 43.87 18.65 -10.72
C HIS A 540 44.07 17.49 -11.75
N PRO A 541 45.28 17.27 -12.26
CA PRO A 541 45.54 16.15 -13.16
C PRO A 541 45.16 14.78 -12.58
N LYS A 542 45.25 14.64 -11.25
CA LYS A 542 44.86 13.45 -10.51
C LYS A 542 43.47 13.65 -9.89
N VAL A 543 42.54 12.75 -10.23
CA VAL A 543 41.17 12.76 -9.69
C VAL A 543 41.20 12.46 -8.18
N LYS A 544 40.48 13.26 -7.38
CA LYS A 544 40.32 13.04 -5.95
C LYS A 544 38.88 12.78 -5.60
N ILE A 545 38.60 11.67 -4.94
CA ILE A 545 37.28 11.39 -4.39
C ILE A 545 37.08 12.23 -3.13
N LEU A 546 36.12 13.16 -3.17
CA LEU A 546 35.73 13.99 -2.03
C LEU A 546 34.68 13.29 -1.16
N ARG A 547 33.73 12.61 -1.80
CA ARG A 547 32.65 11.91 -1.11
C ARG A 547 32.22 10.70 -1.94
N HIS A 548 31.88 9.62 -1.22
CA HIS A 548 31.21 8.44 -1.78
C HIS A 548 29.91 8.19 -1.04
N ILE A 549 28.83 8.04 -1.77
CA ILE A 549 27.51 7.65 -1.27
C ILE A 549 27.23 6.29 -1.88
N PRO A 550 27.30 5.20 -1.10
CA PRO A 550 27.12 3.85 -1.62
C PRO A 550 25.65 3.59 -1.98
N HIS A 551 25.42 2.65 -2.88
CA HIS A 551 24.11 2.32 -3.44
C HIS A 551 23.07 1.91 -2.38
N ASP A 552 23.48 1.33 -1.24
CA ASP A 552 22.60 0.97 -0.13
C ASP A 552 21.97 2.20 0.57
N LYS A 553 22.54 3.39 0.37
CA LYS A 553 22.00 4.68 0.82
C LYS A 553 21.07 5.33 -0.19
N ILE A 554 20.89 4.75 -1.37
CA ILE A 554 20.06 5.30 -2.43
C ILE A 554 18.84 4.40 -2.63
N LYS A 555 17.66 4.92 -2.37
CA LYS A 555 16.41 4.21 -2.62
C LYS A 555 16.12 4.20 -4.12
N GLY A 556 15.98 3.00 -4.66
CA GLY A 556 15.72 2.75 -6.07
C GLY A 556 16.84 1.97 -6.78
N SER A 557 16.48 1.26 -7.84
CA SER A 557 17.39 0.40 -8.60
C SER A 557 17.91 1.04 -9.88
N THR A 558 17.29 2.13 -10.32
CA THR A 558 17.65 2.79 -11.59
C THR A 558 17.68 4.30 -11.40
N THR A 559 18.84 4.91 -11.62
CA THR A 559 18.99 6.38 -11.61
C THR A 559 18.62 6.96 -12.97
N ASN A 560 17.71 7.92 -12.96
CA ASN A 560 17.23 8.60 -14.17
C ASN A 560 17.92 9.96 -14.39
N PHE A 561 18.17 10.70 -13.32
CA PHE A 561 18.90 11.97 -13.36
C PHE A 561 19.72 12.20 -12.10
N VAL A 562 20.70 13.07 -12.18
CA VAL A 562 21.43 13.65 -11.05
C VAL A 562 21.66 15.13 -11.29
N ASN A 563 21.39 15.96 -10.27
CA ASN A 563 21.62 17.39 -10.32
C ASN A 563 22.05 17.93 -8.95
N ASP A 564 22.85 18.99 -8.95
CA ASP A 564 23.19 19.77 -7.76
C ASP A 564 22.60 21.17 -7.87
N ILE A 565 21.97 21.65 -6.79
CA ILE A 565 21.48 23.03 -6.67
C ILE A 565 21.98 23.59 -5.34
N ASP A 566 22.95 24.50 -5.39
CA ASP A 566 23.51 25.16 -4.22
C ASP A 566 23.95 24.19 -3.10
N GLY A 567 24.63 23.10 -3.47
CA GLY A 567 25.14 22.09 -2.55
C GLY A 567 24.08 21.08 -2.07
N VAL A 568 22.88 21.09 -2.64
CA VAL A 568 21.87 20.05 -2.46
C VAL A 568 21.89 19.13 -3.65
N LEU A 569 22.27 17.86 -3.43
CA LEU A 569 22.35 16.85 -4.47
C LEU A 569 21.04 16.08 -4.59
N TYR A 570 20.48 16.10 -5.79
CA TYR A 570 19.26 15.38 -6.16
C TYR A 570 19.60 14.19 -7.04
N VAL A 571 19.18 12.99 -6.64
CA VAL A 571 19.34 11.74 -7.40
C VAL A 571 17.95 11.16 -7.63
N GLY A 572 17.43 11.33 -8.84
CA GLY A 572 16.12 10.79 -9.22
C GLY A 572 16.23 9.33 -9.64
N THR A 573 15.40 8.49 -9.04
CA THR A 573 15.36 7.05 -9.30
C THR A 573 13.96 6.59 -9.73
N ASN A 574 13.83 5.30 -10.02
CA ASN A 574 12.53 4.68 -10.32
C ASN A 574 11.57 4.57 -9.11
N LEU A 575 12.00 4.91 -7.89
CA LEU A 575 11.14 4.92 -6.69
C LEU A 575 10.85 6.31 -6.15
N GLY A 576 11.56 7.34 -6.62
CA GLY A 576 11.42 8.72 -6.17
C GLY A 576 12.73 9.49 -6.28
N ILE A 577 12.87 10.54 -5.47
CA ILE A 577 14.02 11.44 -5.51
C ILE A 577 14.78 11.32 -4.18
N ASN A 578 16.04 10.90 -4.26
CA ASN A 578 16.98 10.93 -3.15
C ASN A 578 17.65 12.30 -3.10
N ILE A 579 17.70 12.90 -1.94
CA ILE A 579 18.24 14.27 -1.74
C ILE A 579 19.25 14.22 -0.61
N PHE A 580 20.44 14.72 -0.91
CA PHE A 580 21.55 14.79 0.03
C PHE A 580 21.95 16.23 0.23
N LYS A 581 21.82 16.70 1.47
CA LYS A 581 22.27 18.03 1.88
C LYS A 581 23.19 17.87 3.08
N GLU A 582 24.47 18.21 2.94
CA GLU A 582 25.48 17.98 3.95
C GLU A 582 25.47 16.51 4.46
N ASN A 583 25.17 16.28 5.75
CA ASN A 583 25.01 14.94 6.34
C ASN A 583 23.54 14.49 6.46
N ARG A 584 22.61 15.25 5.87
CA ARG A 584 21.18 14.92 5.89
C ARG A 584 20.79 14.20 4.62
N TYR A 585 19.88 13.26 4.76
CA TYR A 585 19.26 12.51 3.66
C TYR A 585 17.75 12.70 3.70
N PHE A 586 17.15 12.97 2.56
CA PHE A 586 15.71 13.08 2.36
C PHE A 586 15.30 12.20 1.18
N PHE A 587 14.10 11.68 1.23
CA PHE A 587 13.55 10.91 0.13
C PHE A 587 12.12 11.36 -0.18
N ILE A 588 11.92 11.87 -1.37
CA ILE A 588 10.59 12.24 -1.88
C ILE A 588 10.04 11.07 -2.68
N ASP A 589 8.90 10.58 -2.26
CA ASP A 589 8.13 9.56 -2.94
C ASP A 589 6.64 9.95 -3.02
N ARG A 590 5.80 8.96 -3.23
CA ARG A 590 4.35 9.13 -3.31
C ARG A 590 3.77 9.71 -2.00
N ALA A 591 4.36 9.38 -0.85
CA ALA A 591 3.89 9.87 0.44
C ALA A 591 4.01 11.38 0.59
N GLN A 592 4.95 12.02 -0.14
CA GLN A 592 5.08 13.48 -0.19
C GLN A 592 4.39 14.10 -1.41
N GLY A 593 3.55 13.36 -2.12
CA GLY A 593 2.78 13.87 -3.24
C GLY A 593 3.46 13.77 -4.61
N PHE A 594 4.62 13.12 -4.71
CA PHE A 594 5.25 12.84 -5.99
C PHE A 594 4.62 11.62 -6.65
N THR A 595 3.57 11.83 -7.43
CA THR A 595 2.69 10.76 -7.94
C THR A 595 3.23 9.99 -9.13
N ASP A 596 4.14 10.58 -9.91
CA ASP A 596 4.75 9.94 -11.08
C ASP A 596 6.27 9.80 -10.91
N TYR A 597 6.73 8.61 -10.57
CA TYR A 597 8.18 8.31 -10.41
C TYR A 597 8.93 8.12 -11.72
N ASN A 598 8.23 7.94 -12.84
CA ASN A 598 8.86 7.76 -14.13
C ASN A 598 9.43 9.09 -14.63
N SER A 599 10.35 9.65 -13.84
CA SER A 599 11.11 10.83 -14.24
C SER A 599 11.96 10.50 -15.45
N THR A 600 11.91 11.36 -16.47
CA THR A 600 12.67 11.19 -17.70
C THR A 600 13.93 12.04 -17.68
N MET A 601 13.87 13.20 -17.04
CA MET A 601 14.96 14.14 -16.95
C MET A 601 14.71 15.16 -15.81
N ALA A 602 15.72 15.94 -15.47
CA ALA A 602 15.55 17.10 -14.60
C ALA A 602 16.42 18.26 -15.04
N THR A 603 15.92 19.49 -14.89
CA THR A 603 16.62 20.72 -15.24
C THR A 603 16.63 21.67 -14.04
N PRO A 604 17.80 22.06 -13.54
CA PRO A 604 17.90 23.08 -12.50
C PRO A 604 17.71 24.47 -13.13
N TYR A 605 16.97 25.32 -12.43
CA TYR A 605 16.86 26.74 -12.79
C TYR A 605 16.61 27.57 -11.54
N ASN A 606 17.46 28.54 -11.29
CA ASN A 606 17.48 29.32 -10.07
C ASN A 606 17.52 28.39 -8.82
N ASN A 607 16.58 28.56 -7.89
CA ASN A 607 16.47 27.74 -6.68
C ASN A 607 15.43 26.59 -6.82
N SER A 608 15.12 26.14 -8.04
CA SER A 608 14.13 25.10 -8.31
C SER A 608 14.70 24.01 -9.20
N LEU A 609 14.22 22.79 -9.01
CA LEU A 609 14.44 21.64 -9.89
C LEU A 609 13.14 21.32 -10.65
N TYR A 610 13.20 21.39 -11.97
CA TYR A 610 12.08 20.99 -12.83
C TYR A 610 12.30 19.54 -13.28
N ILE A 611 11.36 18.67 -12.97
CA ILE A 611 11.47 17.23 -13.19
C ILE A 611 10.44 16.81 -14.22
N GLY A 612 10.90 16.36 -15.38
CA GLY A 612 10.07 15.76 -16.42
C GLY A 612 9.68 14.33 -16.08
N THR A 613 8.44 13.96 -16.41
CA THR A 613 7.87 12.64 -16.21
C THR A 613 7.11 12.16 -17.45
N LYS A 614 6.56 10.95 -17.42
CA LYS A 614 5.73 10.43 -18.52
C LYS A 614 4.37 11.12 -18.66
N GLN A 615 3.91 11.86 -17.66
CA GLN A 615 2.61 12.54 -17.70
C GLN A 615 2.72 14.06 -17.75
N GLY A 616 3.93 14.61 -17.59
CA GLY A 616 4.18 16.04 -17.54
C GLY A 616 5.43 16.37 -16.75
N PHE A 617 5.40 17.44 -15.98
CA PHE A 617 6.55 17.82 -15.16
C PHE A 617 6.14 18.43 -13.82
N PHE A 618 7.05 18.37 -12.85
CA PHE A 618 6.94 18.96 -11.52
C PHE A 618 8.00 20.04 -11.34
N GLU A 619 7.71 21.02 -10.47
CA GLU A 619 8.67 21.96 -9.93
C GLU A 619 8.89 21.65 -8.45
N VAL A 620 10.15 21.45 -8.05
CA VAL A 620 10.57 21.23 -6.67
C VAL A 620 11.46 22.40 -6.24
N GLN A 621 10.99 23.19 -5.29
CA GLN A 621 11.78 24.32 -4.76
C GLN A 621 12.81 23.84 -3.75
N ASN A 622 14.05 24.30 -3.86
CA ASN A 622 15.16 23.90 -2.99
C ASN A 622 14.97 24.35 -1.53
N ASP A 623 14.23 25.43 -1.30
CA ASP A 623 13.92 25.96 0.04
C ASP A 623 12.97 25.06 0.85
N TYR A 624 12.30 24.12 0.18
CA TYR A 624 11.44 23.15 0.84
C TYR A 624 12.15 22.42 2.00
N PHE A 625 13.43 22.09 1.81
CA PHE A 625 14.23 21.37 2.82
C PHE A 625 14.80 22.29 3.91
N ASN A 626 14.70 23.60 3.76
CA ASN A 626 15.10 24.58 4.78
C ASN A 626 13.96 24.84 5.79
N GLN A 627 12.71 24.62 5.38
CA GLN A 627 11.50 24.90 6.18
C GLN A 627 11.06 23.73 7.07
N THR A 628 11.65 22.56 6.97
CA THR A 628 11.40 21.46 7.90
C THR A 628 12.04 21.80 9.25
N GLU A 629 11.30 22.52 10.10
CA GLU A 629 11.62 22.60 11.51
C GLU A 629 11.81 21.19 12.04
N ALA A 630 12.91 20.96 12.73
CA ALA A 630 13.18 19.73 13.42
C ALA A 630 12.22 19.62 14.62
N PHE A 631 10.97 19.21 14.36
CA PHE A 631 10.15 18.70 15.45
C PHE A 631 10.89 17.50 16.04
N ALA A 632 11.14 17.52 17.33
CA ALA A 632 11.64 16.35 18.02
C ALA A 632 10.58 15.25 17.87
N ASP A 633 10.93 14.19 17.13
CA ASP A 633 10.08 13.02 17.00
C ASP A 633 10.02 12.32 18.37
N GLU A 634 8.96 12.59 19.14
CA GLU A 634 8.73 11.98 20.44
C GLU A 634 7.80 10.77 20.29
N ALA A 635 8.31 9.61 20.70
CA ALA A 635 7.51 8.41 20.78
C ALA A 635 6.68 8.40 22.08
N VAL A 636 5.45 7.93 21.95
CA VAL A 636 4.54 7.72 23.06
C VAL A 636 4.13 6.25 23.08
N ILE A 637 4.10 5.66 24.26
CA ILE A 637 3.51 4.32 24.43
C ILE A 637 1.98 4.48 24.30
N SER A 638 1.44 3.97 23.21
CA SER A 638 0.01 4.02 22.93
C SER A 638 -0.77 2.98 23.74
N GLU A 639 -0.19 1.79 23.94
CA GLU A 639 -0.80 0.71 24.70
C GLU A 639 0.27 -0.20 25.33
N ILE A 640 -0.03 -0.69 26.53
CA ILE A 640 0.74 -1.71 27.23
C ILE A 640 -0.16 -2.93 27.44
N LEU A 641 0.23 -4.04 26.85
CA LEU A 641 -0.42 -5.33 27.04
C LEU A 641 0.46 -6.21 27.92
N VAL A 642 -0.10 -6.72 29.00
CA VAL A 642 0.54 -7.69 29.87
C VAL A 642 -0.26 -8.98 29.84
N ASN A 643 0.36 -10.09 29.43
CA ASN A 643 -0.31 -11.37 29.21
C ASN A 643 -1.59 -11.22 28.34
N ASN A 644 -1.52 -10.43 27.26
CA ASN A 644 -2.62 -10.09 26.34
C ASN A 644 -3.79 -9.31 26.96
N ARG A 645 -3.60 -8.71 28.14
CA ARG A 645 -4.58 -7.80 28.74
C ARG A 645 -4.04 -6.38 28.73
N SER A 646 -4.83 -5.44 28.21
CA SER A 646 -4.48 -4.02 28.20
C SER A 646 -4.46 -3.49 29.65
N LEU A 647 -3.40 -2.77 29.98
CA LEU A 647 -3.33 -2.01 31.20
C LEU A 647 -3.88 -0.59 30.99
N PRO A 648 -4.52 0.01 32.01
CA PRO A 648 -4.88 1.41 31.95
C PRO A 648 -3.65 2.28 31.71
N LYS A 649 -3.81 3.41 31.00
CA LYS A 649 -2.73 4.36 30.73
C LYS A 649 -1.99 4.72 32.04
N ILE A 650 -0.70 4.54 32.05
CA ILE A 650 0.13 4.93 33.19
C ILE A 650 0.23 6.46 33.17
N THR A 651 -0.54 7.12 34.02
CA THR A 651 -0.37 8.54 34.29
C THR A 651 0.93 8.72 35.10
N ALA A 652 1.94 9.25 34.43
CA ALA A 652 3.27 9.31 34.98
C ALA A 652 3.40 10.37 36.11
N ASN A 653 3.70 9.91 37.34
CA ASN A 653 4.23 10.75 38.38
C ASN A 653 5.78 10.82 38.34
N SER A 654 6.43 10.13 37.42
CA SER A 654 7.87 10.09 37.21
C SER A 654 8.20 10.01 35.74
N THR A 655 9.27 10.62 35.27
CA THR A 655 9.81 10.49 33.89
C THR A 655 11.16 9.74 33.97
N PRO A 656 11.29 8.53 33.43
CA PRO A 656 10.25 7.69 32.79
C PRO A 656 9.31 7.00 33.79
N PRO A 657 8.07 6.66 33.41
CA PRO A 657 7.11 5.93 34.25
C PRO A 657 7.65 4.54 34.64
N GLU A 658 7.29 4.07 35.85
CA GLU A 658 7.70 2.76 36.35
C GLU A 658 6.52 1.78 36.36
N LEU A 659 6.70 0.59 35.75
CA LEU A 659 5.74 -0.51 35.75
C LEU A 659 6.27 -1.69 36.55
N LYS A 660 5.61 -2.02 37.68
CA LYS A 660 5.97 -3.14 38.55
C LYS A 660 5.06 -4.34 38.26
N LEU A 661 5.64 -5.43 37.84
CA LEU A 661 4.93 -6.66 37.45
C LEU A 661 5.33 -7.83 38.36
N ASN A 662 4.42 -8.78 38.48
CA ASN A 662 4.72 -10.04 39.15
C ASN A 662 5.41 -11.02 38.17
N TYR A 663 6.13 -12.01 38.66
CA TYR A 663 6.91 -12.96 37.88
C TYR A 663 6.10 -13.71 36.77
N ASN A 664 4.78 -13.89 36.96
CA ASN A 664 3.91 -14.51 35.98
C ASN A 664 3.32 -13.51 34.95
N GLN A 665 3.69 -12.26 35.05
CA GLN A 665 3.30 -11.16 34.13
C GLN A 665 4.49 -10.75 33.26
N ASN A 666 5.12 -11.72 32.63
CA ASN A 666 6.40 -11.56 31.93
C ASN A 666 6.28 -11.58 30.39
N ASN A 667 5.07 -11.62 29.85
CA ASN A 667 4.80 -11.39 28.44
C ASN A 667 4.22 -10.01 28.26
N ILE A 668 5.04 -9.10 27.73
CA ILE A 668 4.72 -7.68 27.63
C ILE A 668 4.78 -7.26 26.18
N ARG A 669 3.74 -6.58 25.70
CA ARG A 669 3.73 -5.94 24.40
C ARG A 669 3.53 -4.45 24.58
N LEU A 670 4.41 -3.68 23.97
CA LEU A 670 4.37 -2.23 23.99
C LEU A 670 4.11 -1.75 22.56
N LEU A 671 3.01 -1.05 22.39
CA LEU A 671 2.69 -0.39 21.13
C LEU A 671 3.12 1.07 21.19
N PHE A 672 3.92 1.50 20.23
CA PHE A 672 4.43 2.85 20.15
C PHE A 672 3.74 3.65 19.05
N SER A 673 3.68 4.95 19.24
CA SER A 673 3.32 5.90 18.18
C SER A 673 4.18 7.14 18.30
N VAL A 674 4.39 7.83 17.19
CA VAL A 674 4.99 9.18 17.14
C VAL A 674 3.90 10.12 16.65
N PRO A 675 3.09 10.70 17.56
CA PRO A 675 1.89 11.46 17.20
C PRO A 675 2.19 12.69 16.34
N ASN A 676 3.38 13.26 16.50
CA ASN A 676 3.80 14.46 15.80
C ASN A 676 4.59 14.18 14.52
N ALA A 677 4.80 12.91 14.16
CA ALA A 677 5.52 12.57 12.94
C ALA A 677 4.68 12.93 11.71
N LYS A 678 5.24 13.74 10.84
CA LYS A 678 4.60 14.10 9.57
C LYS A 678 4.36 12.88 8.67
N TYR A 679 5.30 11.95 8.66
CA TYR A 679 5.24 10.68 7.93
C TYR A 679 5.55 9.51 8.87
N PRO A 680 4.56 8.97 9.58
CA PRO A 680 4.77 7.87 10.53
C PRO A 680 5.44 6.64 9.91
N ASP A 681 5.18 6.35 8.64
CA ASP A 681 5.76 5.22 7.91
C ASP A 681 7.28 5.38 7.66
N LYS A 682 7.81 6.59 7.80
CA LYS A 682 9.24 6.90 7.66
C LYS A 682 9.99 6.87 8.98
N ILE A 683 9.31 6.55 10.07
CA ILE A 683 9.90 6.40 11.37
C ILE A 683 10.34 4.94 11.54
N LYS A 684 11.63 4.76 11.84
CA LYS A 684 12.20 3.46 12.22
C LYS A 684 12.57 3.46 13.67
N PHE A 685 12.30 2.34 14.33
CA PHE A 685 12.59 2.17 15.74
C PHE A 685 13.66 1.12 15.96
N LYS A 686 14.60 1.43 16.87
CA LYS A 686 15.48 0.45 17.50
C LYS A 686 15.25 0.53 19.00
N TYR A 687 15.39 -0.57 19.71
CA TYR A 687 15.19 -0.62 21.14
C TYR A 687 16.37 -1.26 21.85
N ARG A 688 16.47 -1.00 23.14
CA ARG A 688 17.31 -1.75 24.07
C ARG A 688 16.66 -1.77 25.46
N LEU A 689 16.92 -2.82 26.22
CA LEU A 689 16.34 -3.02 27.55
C LEU A 689 17.31 -2.70 28.67
N LYS A 690 18.60 -2.62 28.37
CA LYS A 690 19.67 -2.21 29.30
C LYS A 690 20.66 -1.31 28.56
N SER A 691 21.22 -0.35 29.27
CA SER A 691 22.17 0.61 28.67
C SER A 691 23.45 -0.04 28.11
N THR A 692 23.78 -1.24 28.58
CA THR A 692 24.94 -2.03 28.16
C THR A 692 24.68 -2.88 26.92
N GLU A 693 23.41 -3.01 26.49
CA GLU A 693 23.04 -3.83 25.33
C GLU A 693 23.14 -3.03 24.02
N PRO A 694 23.49 -3.66 22.89
CA PRO A 694 23.43 -3.02 21.58
C PRO A 694 21.98 -2.73 21.20
N TRP A 695 21.79 -1.74 20.33
CA TRP A 695 20.49 -1.42 19.75
C TRP A 695 19.99 -2.55 18.85
N GLN A 696 18.78 -3.02 19.08
CA GLN A 696 18.10 -4.05 18.30
C GLN A 696 17.01 -3.41 17.44
N GLU A 697 16.86 -3.87 16.21
CA GLU A 697 15.79 -3.39 15.32
C GLU A 697 14.43 -3.94 15.75
N LEU A 698 13.39 -3.11 15.69
CA LEU A 698 12.02 -3.55 15.88
C LEU A 698 11.60 -4.31 14.61
N MET A 699 11.18 -5.58 14.75
CA MET A 699 10.73 -6.40 13.62
C MET A 699 9.35 -5.96 13.10
N ASP A 700 8.47 -5.57 14.02
CA ASP A 700 7.17 -4.99 13.70
C ASP A 700 7.27 -3.47 13.83
N GLU A 701 6.79 -2.73 12.86
CA GLU A 701 7.01 -1.30 12.70
C GLU A 701 6.77 -0.47 13.97
N ASN A 702 5.87 -0.88 14.88
CA ASN A 702 5.54 -0.11 16.09
C ASN A 702 5.27 -0.98 17.33
N LEU A 703 5.51 -2.28 17.26
CA LEU A 703 5.19 -3.21 18.31
C LEU A 703 6.45 -3.89 18.87
N LEU A 704 6.78 -3.61 20.13
CA LEU A 704 7.82 -4.34 20.87
C LEU A 704 7.16 -5.50 21.64
N SER A 705 7.49 -6.72 21.27
CA SER A 705 7.05 -7.92 21.96
C SER A 705 8.17 -8.49 22.82
N LEU A 706 8.01 -8.41 24.13
CA LEU A 706 8.93 -8.92 25.14
C LEU A 706 8.33 -10.17 25.76
N ASN A 707 8.74 -11.32 25.25
CA ASN A 707 8.20 -12.61 25.70
C ASN A 707 9.14 -13.26 26.72
N TYR A 708 8.57 -13.76 27.81
CA TYR A 708 9.27 -14.52 28.84
C TYR A 708 10.46 -13.78 29.50
N LEU A 709 10.27 -12.49 29.78
CA LEU A 709 11.28 -11.75 30.52
C LEU A 709 11.53 -12.37 31.89
N ASN A 710 12.79 -12.49 32.26
CA ASN A 710 13.20 -12.92 33.60
C ASN A 710 12.87 -11.85 34.64
N ASP A 711 12.92 -12.21 35.89
CA ASP A 711 12.87 -11.24 36.98
C ASP A 711 14.07 -10.30 36.94
N GLY A 712 13.83 -9.03 37.27
CA GLY A 712 14.86 -7.98 37.22
C GLY A 712 14.32 -6.62 36.81
N ASP A 713 15.24 -5.68 36.73
CA ASP A 713 14.96 -4.30 36.32
C ASP A 713 15.41 -4.07 34.89
N TYR A 714 14.51 -3.51 34.11
CA TYR A 714 14.71 -3.19 32.69
C TYR A 714 14.35 -1.73 32.46
N GLU A 715 15.00 -1.11 31.50
CA GLU A 715 14.67 0.23 31.02
C GLU A 715 14.46 0.20 29.51
N VAL A 716 13.21 0.36 29.10
CA VAL A 716 12.87 0.40 27.66
C VAL A 716 13.32 1.73 27.11
N ALA A 717 14.43 1.72 26.38
CA ALA A 717 14.90 2.86 25.61
C ALA A 717 14.63 2.63 24.13
N LEU A 718 14.11 3.64 23.45
CA LEU A 718 13.87 3.66 22.01
C LEU A 718 14.83 4.64 21.34
N GLN A 719 15.43 4.20 20.27
CA GLN A 719 16.07 5.07 19.28
C GLN A 719 15.09 5.24 18.13
N ILE A 720 14.72 6.48 17.86
CA ILE A 720 13.80 6.89 16.83
C ILE A 720 14.62 7.48 15.69
N ALA A 721 14.60 6.87 14.54
CA ALA A 721 15.24 7.37 13.33
C ALA A 721 14.14 7.80 12.33
N ASN A 722 14.12 9.08 12.01
CA ASN A 722 13.22 9.62 11.00
C ASN A 722 13.95 9.63 9.65
N GLU A 723 13.55 8.75 8.73
CA GLU A 723 14.15 8.64 7.40
C GLU A 723 13.86 9.86 6.51
N ASP A 724 12.87 10.68 6.85
CA ASP A 724 12.52 11.88 6.09
C ASP A 724 13.42 13.06 6.47
N THR A 725 13.71 13.23 7.76
CA THR A 725 14.53 14.34 8.27
C THR A 725 15.98 13.94 8.55
N GLY A 726 16.28 12.64 8.57
CA GLY A 726 17.58 12.10 8.99
C GLY A 726 17.86 12.26 10.49
N ASN A 727 16.88 12.72 11.28
CA ASN A 727 17.05 12.91 12.71
C ASN A 727 17.03 11.57 13.44
N ILE A 728 17.92 11.45 14.42
CA ILE A 728 17.97 10.32 15.34
C ILE A 728 17.81 10.87 16.76
N SER A 729 16.79 10.42 17.46
CA SER A 729 16.57 10.75 18.87
C SER A 729 16.56 9.48 19.72
N VAL A 730 16.91 9.60 21.00
CA VAL A 730 16.87 8.51 21.96
C VAL A 730 15.98 8.92 23.12
N GLN A 731 15.01 8.07 23.45
CA GLN A 731 14.07 8.30 24.55
C GLN A 731 14.02 7.11 25.49
N HIS A 732 13.98 7.38 26.77
CA HIS A 732 13.75 6.40 27.83
C HIS A 732 12.26 6.40 28.18
N LEU A 733 11.53 5.39 27.73
CA LEU A 733 10.08 5.42 27.75
C LEU A 733 9.44 4.78 28.97
N LEU A 734 10.04 3.72 29.51
CA LEU A 734 9.44 2.93 30.58
C LEU A 734 10.51 2.23 31.42
N LYS A 735 10.42 2.32 32.74
CA LYS A 735 11.13 1.43 33.66
C LYS A 735 10.23 0.26 34.02
N LEU A 736 10.73 -0.94 33.82
CA LEU A 736 10.01 -2.18 34.04
C LEU A 736 10.71 -3.01 35.10
N THR A 737 10.02 -3.30 36.19
CA THR A 737 10.52 -4.17 37.27
C THR A 737 9.66 -5.41 37.34
N ILE A 738 10.25 -6.59 37.08
CA ILE A 738 9.61 -7.89 37.27
C ILE A 738 10.07 -8.49 38.57
N LYS A 739 9.12 -8.70 39.50
CA LYS A 739 9.42 -9.28 40.80
C LYS A 739 9.84 -10.75 40.66
N PRO A 740 10.82 -11.20 41.42
CA PRO A 740 11.19 -12.60 41.43
C PRO A 740 10.01 -13.48 41.90
N PRO A 741 9.96 -14.74 41.46
CA PRO A 741 8.99 -15.71 41.96
C PRO A 741 9.04 -15.83 43.46
N PHE A 742 7.89 -15.98 44.12
CA PHE A 742 7.79 -16.08 45.57
C PHE A 742 8.68 -17.20 46.13
N TYR A 743 8.92 -18.25 45.34
CA TYR A 743 9.78 -19.38 45.74
C TYR A 743 11.28 -19.07 45.76
N TYR A 744 11.74 -17.95 45.22
CA TYR A 744 13.10 -17.41 45.37
C TYR A 744 13.24 -16.43 46.57
N THR A 745 12.12 -16.08 47.20
CA THR A 745 12.18 -15.21 48.37
C THR A 745 12.85 -15.93 49.52
N ARG A 746 13.71 -15.22 50.26
CA ARG A 746 14.43 -15.74 51.43
C ARG A 746 13.47 -16.37 52.44
N GLY A 747 12.26 -15.78 52.60
CA GLY A 747 11.22 -16.31 53.48
C GLY A 747 10.68 -17.69 53.04
N PHE A 748 10.43 -17.87 51.72
CA PHE A 748 9.95 -19.13 51.16
C PHE A 748 11.02 -20.24 51.25
N ILE A 749 12.30 -19.90 50.92
CA ILE A 749 13.41 -20.84 51.02
C ILE A 749 13.58 -21.27 52.48
N LEU A 750 13.46 -20.32 53.43
CA LEU A 750 13.54 -20.60 54.83
C LEU A 750 12.36 -21.47 55.34
N ALA A 751 11.14 -21.17 54.82
CA ALA A 751 9.96 -22.00 55.12
C ALA A 751 10.10 -23.42 54.54
N CYS A 752 10.59 -23.57 53.32
CA CYS A 752 10.87 -24.90 52.73
C CYS A 752 11.95 -25.65 53.52
N ALA A 753 13.03 -24.96 53.93
CA ALA A 753 14.06 -25.53 54.74
C ALA A 753 13.50 -26.02 56.13
N LEU A 754 12.64 -25.19 56.75
CA LEU A 754 11.98 -25.56 57.99
C LEU A 754 11.02 -26.75 57.82
N ILE A 755 10.27 -26.79 56.68
CA ILE A 755 9.40 -27.92 56.33
C ILE A 755 10.22 -29.20 56.11
N ILE A 756 11.36 -29.06 55.37
CA ILE A 756 12.26 -30.22 55.16
C ILE A 756 12.87 -30.69 56.48
N ILE A 757 13.30 -29.75 57.35
CA ILE A 757 13.81 -30.11 58.70
C ILE A 757 12.73 -30.78 59.55
N ALA A 758 11.51 -30.22 59.59
CA ALA A 758 10.37 -30.80 60.29
C ALA A 758 9.95 -32.14 59.67
N GLY A 759 9.91 -32.24 58.36
CA GLY A 759 9.66 -33.49 57.62
C GLY A 759 10.72 -34.56 57.88
N SER A 760 11.98 -34.15 57.85
CA SER A 760 13.11 -35.02 58.19
C SER A 760 13.05 -35.49 59.65
N TRP A 761 12.68 -34.58 60.58
CA TRP A 761 12.47 -34.96 61.99
C TRP A 761 11.28 -35.90 62.21
N VAL A 762 10.16 -35.66 61.51
CA VAL A 762 9.01 -36.54 61.49
C VAL A 762 9.36 -37.91 60.84
N ALA A 763 10.07 -37.86 59.71
CA ALA A 763 10.54 -39.07 59.03
C ALA A 763 11.55 -39.85 59.90
N TYR A 764 12.49 -39.12 60.54
CA TYR A 764 13.40 -39.71 61.52
C TYR A 764 12.64 -40.40 62.71
N LYS A 765 11.67 -39.68 63.30
CA LYS A 765 10.80 -40.27 64.36
C LYS A 765 9.95 -41.44 63.82
N ARG A 766 9.40 -41.35 62.54
CA ARG A 766 8.67 -42.47 61.89
C ARG A 766 9.61 -43.63 61.60
N ARG A 767 10.84 -43.34 61.12
CA ARG A 767 11.83 -44.38 60.85
C ARG A 767 12.28 -45.12 62.11
N ILE A 768 12.44 -44.43 63.26
CA ILE A 768 12.72 -45.05 64.54
C ILE A 768 11.53 -45.93 64.99
N ARG A 769 10.29 -45.40 64.79
CA ARG A 769 9.10 -46.21 65.13
C ARG A 769 8.91 -47.39 64.14
N TYR A 770 9.24 -47.17 62.87
CA TYR A 770 9.16 -48.19 61.82
C TYR A 770 10.26 -49.25 61.95
N LEU A 771 11.48 -48.85 62.29
CA LEU A 771 12.56 -49.80 62.63
C LEU A 771 12.25 -50.65 63.84
N LYS A 772 11.51 -50.10 64.81
CA LYS A 772 10.98 -50.93 65.91
C LYS A 772 9.83 -51.87 65.51
N LYS A 773 9.07 -51.52 64.46
CA LYS A 773 7.90 -52.33 64.01
C LYS A 773 8.23 -53.29 62.86
N ASN A 774 9.33 -53.04 62.13
CA ASN A 774 9.73 -53.79 60.95
C ASN A 774 10.57 -55.02 61.25
N GLN A 775 11.07 -55.20 62.52
CA GLN A 775 11.59 -56.50 62.97
C GLN A 775 10.50 -57.59 63.04
N GLU A 776 9.22 -57.16 63.02
CA GLU A 776 8.11 -58.11 63.10
C GLU A 776 7.34 -58.41 61.76
N ARG A 777 7.71 -57.67 60.67
CA ARG A 777 6.90 -57.74 59.43
C ARG A 777 7.61 -58.17 58.15
N GLU A 778 8.88 -58.50 58.23
CA GLU A 778 9.68 -58.82 57.00
C GLU A 778 9.45 -60.16 56.34
N LEU A 779 8.45 -60.90 56.75
CA LEU A 779 8.19 -62.27 56.20
C LEU A 779 6.89 -62.47 55.38
N ALA A 780 6.13 -61.38 55.13
CA ALA A 780 4.79 -61.64 54.53
C ALA A 780 4.37 -60.94 53.26
N LEU A 781 5.13 -60.12 52.65
CA LEU A 781 4.61 -59.31 51.44
C LEU A 781 5.61 -59.05 50.31
N ALA A 782 6.26 -60.10 49.85
CA ALA A 782 7.19 -59.96 48.69
C ALA A 782 6.60 -60.57 47.39
N ALA A 783 5.30 -60.71 47.25
CA ALA A 783 4.83 -61.39 46.04
C ALA A 783 3.68 -60.83 45.24
N LEU A 784 3.24 -59.58 45.40
CA LEU A 784 2.01 -59.17 44.65
C LEU A 784 1.92 -57.75 44.11
N GLN A 785 2.96 -57.10 43.64
CA GLN A 785 2.82 -55.81 42.98
C GLN A 785 3.82 -55.46 41.86
N SER A 786 4.00 -56.29 40.91
CA SER A 786 4.86 -55.89 39.74
C SER A 786 4.17 -56.02 38.39
N GLU A 787 2.86 -56.20 38.33
CA GLU A 787 2.25 -56.47 37.02
C GLU A 787 1.23 -55.43 36.48
N GLN A 788 0.88 -54.37 37.22
CA GLN A 788 -0.19 -53.49 36.78
C GLN A 788 0.23 -52.11 36.22
N GLU A 789 1.41 -51.64 36.48
CA GLU A 789 1.79 -50.26 36.04
C GLU A 789 2.32 -50.14 34.60
N LYS A 790 2.55 -51.24 33.94
CA LYS A 790 3.14 -51.19 32.57
C LYS A 790 2.13 -51.03 31.44
N LYS A 791 0.84 -51.17 31.67
CA LYS A 791 -0.15 -51.17 30.57
C LYS A 791 -0.75 -49.78 30.22
N GLU A 792 -0.80 -48.83 31.15
CA GLU A 792 -1.46 -47.55 30.87
C GLU A 792 -0.59 -46.53 30.08
N LEU A 793 0.74 -46.56 30.27
CA LEU A 793 1.64 -45.58 29.63
C LEU A 793 1.86 -45.84 28.13
N LEU A 794 1.55 -47.03 27.64
CA LEU A 794 1.77 -47.37 26.22
C LEU A 794 0.65 -46.88 25.30
N PHE A 795 -0.55 -46.67 25.87
CA PHE A 795 -1.72 -46.30 25.06
C PHE A 795 -1.80 -44.84 24.68
N GLU A 796 -1.35 -43.91 25.55
CA GLU A 796 -1.38 -42.47 25.27
C GLU A 796 -0.36 -42.05 24.21
N LYS A 797 0.78 -42.69 24.16
CA LYS A 797 1.83 -42.40 23.18
C LYS A 797 1.43 -42.73 21.74
N GLN A 798 0.66 -43.81 21.56
CA GLN A 798 0.20 -44.22 20.23
C GLN A 798 -0.84 -43.29 19.61
N LEU A 799 -1.63 -42.57 20.41
CA LEU A 799 -2.71 -41.71 19.92
C LEU A 799 -2.18 -40.37 19.36
N ALA A 800 -1.08 -39.84 19.91
CA ALA A 800 -0.46 -38.59 19.47
C ALA A 800 0.30 -38.79 18.15
N ASP A 801 0.97 -39.91 17.96
CA ASP A 801 1.77 -40.18 16.75
C ASP A 801 0.89 -40.39 15.50
N VAL A 802 -0.31 -40.94 15.67
CA VAL A 802 -1.26 -41.15 14.56
C VAL A 802 -1.84 -39.83 14.05
N LYS A 803 -2.10 -38.86 14.92
CA LYS A 803 -2.61 -37.54 14.52
C LYS A 803 -1.58 -36.72 13.73
N LEU A 804 -0.31 -36.82 14.08
CA LEU A 804 0.79 -36.07 13.41
C LEU A 804 1.13 -36.69 12.07
N GLN A 805 0.96 -37.97 11.89
CA GLN A 805 1.22 -38.67 10.64
C GLN A 805 0.12 -38.43 9.60
N ALA A 806 -1.14 -38.28 10.05
CA ALA A 806 -2.27 -37.94 9.18
C ALA A 806 -2.14 -36.53 8.55
N LEU A 807 -1.70 -35.53 9.30
CA LEU A 807 -1.51 -34.18 8.81
C LEU A 807 -0.36 -34.05 7.80
N LYS A 808 0.73 -34.81 7.99
CA LYS A 808 1.88 -34.80 7.06
C LYS A 808 1.61 -35.51 5.73
N SER A 809 0.62 -36.39 5.64
CA SER A 809 0.34 -37.17 4.43
C SER A 809 -0.63 -36.46 3.45
N GLN A 810 -1.26 -35.37 3.86
CA GLN A 810 -2.30 -34.68 3.08
C GLN A 810 -1.79 -33.63 2.11
N MET A 811 -0.53 -33.25 2.21
CA MET A 811 0.04 -32.23 1.30
C MET A 811 1.12 -32.87 0.42
N ASN A 812 0.84 -32.96 -0.88
CA ASN A 812 1.84 -33.38 -1.86
C ASN A 812 2.93 -32.28 -2.00
N SER A 813 4.05 -32.49 -1.30
CA SER A 813 5.17 -31.53 -1.31
C SER A 813 5.73 -31.28 -2.72
N HIS A 814 5.69 -32.27 -3.59
CA HIS A 814 6.17 -32.17 -4.95
C HIS A 814 5.32 -31.19 -5.81
N PHE A 815 3.99 -31.24 -5.66
CA PHE A 815 3.08 -30.30 -6.31
C PHE A 815 3.35 -28.86 -5.85
N LEU A 816 3.53 -28.63 -4.54
CA LEU A 816 3.86 -27.31 -3.99
C LEU A 816 5.15 -26.73 -4.58
N PHE A 817 6.20 -27.54 -4.65
CA PHE A 817 7.47 -27.09 -5.25
C PHE A 817 7.34 -26.79 -6.75
N ASN A 818 6.55 -27.57 -7.47
CA ASN A 818 6.33 -27.38 -8.90
C ASN A 818 5.58 -26.09 -9.19
N VAL A 819 4.53 -25.79 -8.44
CA VAL A 819 3.77 -24.53 -8.57
C VAL A 819 4.64 -23.33 -8.25
N LEU A 820 5.40 -23.37 -7.14
CA LEU A 820 6.32 -22.30 -6.77
C LEU A 820 7.40 -22.09 -7.84
N GLY A 821 7.92 -23.17 -8.43
CA GLY A 821 8.87 -23.11 -9.54
C GLY A 821 8.30 -22.45 -10.80
N SER A 822 7.01 -22.71 -11.12
CA SER A 822 6.35 -22.09 -12.26
C SER A 822 6.09 -20.60 -12.04
N ILE A 823 5.68 -20.21 -10.84
CA ILE A 823 5.55 -18.79 -10.46
C ILE A 823 6.91 -18.10 -10.57
N GLN A 824 7.98 -18.71 -10.06
CA GLN A 824 9.33 -18.19 -10.17
C GLN A 824 9.77 -18.05 -11.64
N TYR A 825 9.44 -19.01 -12.49
CA TYR A 825 9.73 -18.96 -13.92
C TYR A 825 9.04 -17.77 -14.60
N PHE A 826 7.74 -17.55 -14.38
CA PHE A 826 7.02 -16.41 -14.94
C PHE A 826 7.56 -15.07 -14.44
N ILE A 827 7.96 -14.99 -13.17
CA ILE A 827 8.62 -13.79 -12.61
C ILE A 827 9.95 -13.52 -13.32
N LEU A 828 10.76 -14.55 -13.56
CA LEU A 828 12.04 -14.42 -14.24
C LEU A 828 11.87 -14.02 -15.72
N CYS A 829 10.81 -14.49 -16.37
CA CYS A 829 10.45 -14.10 -17.74
C CYS A 829 9.82 -12.70 -17.82
N LYS A 830 9.65 -11.99 -16.67
CA LYS A 830 8.96 -10.70 -16.55
C LYS A 830 7.50 -10.72 -16.98
N ASP A 831 6.90 -11.87 -16.95
CA ASP A 831 5.48 -12.09 -17.25
C ASP A 831 4.69 -12.03 -15.93
N VAL A 832 4.49 -10.81 -15.47
CA VAL A 832 3.88 -10.52 -14.16
C VAL A 832 2.41 -10.94 -14.13
N ASP A 833 1.71 -10.79 -15.24
CA ASP A 833 0.27 -11.10 -15.32
C ASP A 833 0.03 -12.60 -15.15
N ASN A 834 0.78 -13.43 -15.84
CA ASN A 834 0.71 -14.87 -15.67
C ASN A 834 1.23 -15.34 -14.31
N ALA A 835 2.25 -14.69 -13.75
CA ALA A 835 2.72 -15.01 -12.39
C ALA A 835 1.64 -14.72 -11.33
N LEU A 836 0.97 -13.57 -11.42
CA LEU A 836 -0.11 -13.19 -10.51
C LEU A 836 -1.34 -14.08 -10.68
N TYR A 837 -1.73 -14.37 -11.91
CA TYR A 837 -2.84 -15.26 -12.20
C TYR A 837 -2.60 -16.66 -11.64
N TYR A 838 -1.40 -17.19 -11.84
CA TYR A 838 -1.01 -18.49 -11.32
C TYR A 838 -1.00 -18.52 -9.78
N LEU A 839 -0.48 -17.47 -9.13
CA LEU A 839 -0.46 -17.34 -7.68
C LEU A 839 -1.86 -17.25 -7.09
N GLU A 840 -2.76 -16.51 -7.73
CA GLU A 840 -4.16 -16.39 -7.30
C GLU A 840 -4.87 -17.74 -7.37
N ARG A 841 -4.79 -18.44 -8.49
CA ARG A 841 -5.37 -19.76 -8.68
C ARG A 841 -4.84 -20.79 -7.69
N PHE A 842 -3.54 -20.78 -7.48
CA PHE A 842 -2.89 -21.64 -6.49
C PHE A 842 -3.35 -21.34 -5.05
N SER A 843 -3.42 -20.05 -4.68
CA SER A 843 -3.88 -19.65 -3.35
C SER A 843 -5.33 -20.07 -3.10
N GLN A 844 -6.17 -19.98 -4.13
CA GLN A 844 -7.56 -20.44 -4.08
C GLN A 844 -7.63 -21.95 -3.89
N LEU A 845 -6.85 -22.72 -4.65
CA LEU A 845 -6.81 -24.17 -4.54
C LEU A 845 -6.36 -24.65 -3.16
N ILE A 846 -5.31 -24.05 -2.60
CA ILE A 846 -4.81 -24.39 -1.25
C ILE A 846 -5.87 -24.11 -0.20
N ARG A 847 -6.55 -22.96 -0.27
CA ARG A 847 -7.62 -22.62 0.67
C ARG A 847 -8.75 -23.65 0.60
N THR A 848 -9.19 -23.98 -0.61
CA THR A 848 -10.23 -25.00 -0.84
C THR A 848 -9.80 -26.38 -0.32
N THR A 849 -8.53 -26.74 -0.50
CA THR A 849 -7.98 -28.01 0.02
C THR A 849 -8.04 -28.08 1.55
N LEU A 850 -7.66 -26.98 2.24
CA LEU A 850 -7.72 -26.88 3.69
C LEU A 850 -9.17 -26.93 4.20
N ASP A 851 -10.06 -26.17 3.54
CA ASP A 851 -11.47 -26.13 3.91
C ASP A 851 -12.15 -27.50 3.73
N TYR A 852 -11.75 -28.26 2.72
CA TYR A 852 -12.29 -29.59 2.47
C TYR A 852 -11.71 -30.67 3.41
N SER A 853 -10.46 -30.49 3.86
CA SER A 853 -9.82 -31.42 4.77
C SER A 853 -10.52 -31.54 6.15
N ASP A 854 -11.21 -30.48 6.56
CA ASP A 854 -11.95 -30.42 7.82
C ASP A 854 -13.42 -30.87 7.70
N LYS A 855 -13.92 -31.05 6.47
CA LYS A 855 -15.29 -31.50 6.22
C LYS A 855 -15.36 -33.03 6.23
N LYS A 856 -16.47 -33.59 6.74
CA LYS A 856 -16.73 -35.04 6.69
C LYS A 856 -17.13 -35.50 5.28
N THR A 857 -17.92 -34.69 4.59
CA THR A 857 -18.38 -34.93 3.21
C THR A 857 -18.52 -33.62 2.47
N ILE A 858 -18.38 -33.66 1.15
CA ILE A 858 -18.67 -32.58 0.21
C ILE A 858 -19.60 -33.06 -0.89
N SER A 859 -20.19 -32.18 -1.68
CA SER A 859 -20.96 -32.57 -2.87
C SER A 859 -20.03 -33.02 -3.98
N LEU A 860 -20.53 -33.90 -4.85
CA LEU A 860 -19.77 -34.26 -6.05
C LEU A 860 -19.50 -33.05 -6.95
N TYR A 861 -20.41 -32.09 -6.99
CA TYR A 861 -20.21 -30.82 -7.68
C TYR A 861 -19.01 -30.04 -7.12
N GLU A 862 -18.88 -29.94 -5.81
CA GLU A 862 -17.73 -29.30 -5.14
C GLU A 862 -16.41 -30.02 -5.47
N GLU A 863 -16.40 -31.35 -5.48
CA GLU A 863 -15.24 -32.15 -5.86
C GLU A 863 -14.84 -31.92 -7.35
N ILE A 864 -15.81 -31.94 -8.26
CA ILE A 864 -15.58 -31.71 -9.68
C ILE A 864 -15.05 -30.27 -9.92
N ALA A 865 -15.63 -29.30 -9.22
CA ALA A 865 -15.16 -27.92 -9.29
C ALA A 865 -13.71 -27.77 -8.81
N TYR A 866 -13.35 -28.50 -7.74
CA TYR A 866 -11.99 -28.57 -7.25
C TYR A 866 -11.04 -29.21 -8.26
N LEU A 867 -11.44 -30.33 -8.89
CA LEU A 867 -10.63 -31.00 -9.91
C LEU A 867 -10.40 -30.12 -11.14
N LYS A 868 -11.39 -29.36 -11.56
CA LYS A 868 -11.25 -28.38 -12.65
C LYS A 868 -10.21 -27.31 -12.31
N GLN A 869 -10.26 -26.78 -11.10
CA GLN A 869 -9.25 -25.81 -10.63
C GLN A 869 -7.85 -26.42 -10.58
N TYR A 870 -7.75 -27.67 -10.13
CA TYR A 870 -6.48 -28.39 -10.08
C TYR A 870 -5.90 -28.60 -11.47
N ILE A 871 -6.70 -29.09 -12.44
CA ILE A 871 -6.31 -29.28 -13.84
C ILE A 871 -5.98 -27.95 -14.51
N GLU A 872 -6.71 -26.89 -14.23
CA GLU A 872 -6.42 -25.55 -14.73
C GLU A 872 -5.01 -25.09 -14.35
N ILE A 873 -4.63 -25.28 -13.08
CA ILE A 873 -3.29 -24.96 -12.60
C ILE A 873 -2.21 -25.82 -13.28
N GLU A 874 -2.47 -27.09 -13.49
CA GLU A 874 -1.54 -27.98 -14.19
C GLU A 874 -1.44 -27.66 -15.69
N ASN A 875 -2.54 -27.26 -16.32
CA ASN A 875 -2.59 -26.84 -17.72
C ASN A 875 -1.81 -25.53 -17.99
N LEU A 876 -1.72 -24.66 -17.01
CA LEU A 876 -0.91 -23.43 -17.14
C LEU A 876 0.60 -23.74 -17.22
N ARG A 877 1.01 -24.97 -16.89
CA ARG A 877 2.39 -25.44 -16.92
C ARG A 877 2.69 -26.38 -18.09
N ALA A 878 1.67 -27.05 -18.60
CA ALA A 878 1.84 -28.12 -19.57
C ALA A 878 2.02 -27.56 -20.99
N GLU A 879 2.89 -28.19 -21.79
CA GLU A 879 3.02 -27.90 -23.24
C GLU A 879 1.77 -28.30 -24.03
N ASN A 880 1.02 -29.32 -23.56
CA ASN A 880 -0.24 -29.78 -24.14
C ASN A 880 -1.37 -29.59 -23.10
N THR A 881 -2.42 -28.89 -23.47
CA THR A 881 -3.57 -28.63 -22.62
C THR A 881 -4.38 -29.91 -22.40
N ILE A 882 -4.52 -30.36 -21.15
CA ILE A 882 -5.34 -31.49 -20.79
C ILE A 882 -6.81 -31.10 -20.85
N VAL A 883 -7.59 -31.80 -21.62
CA VAL A 883 -9.02 -31.59 -21.73
C VAL A 883 -9.74 -32.44 -20.67
N PHE A 884 -10.53 -31.78 -19.83
CA PHE A 884 -11.36 -32.46 -18.85
C PHE A 884 -12.82 -32.47 -19.31
N LYS A 885 -13.35 -33.67 -19.53
CA LYS A 885 -14.76 -33.86 -19.91
C LYS A 885 -15.54 -34.42 -18.75
N GLU A 886 -16.69 -33.87 -18.51
CA GLU A 886 -17.66 -34.41 -17.55
C GLU A 886 -18.95 -34.82 -18.24
N ILE A 887 -19.41 -36.01 -17.93
CA ILE A 887 -20.65 -36.61 -18.40
C ILE A 887 -21.44 -37.08 -17.19
N ILE A 888 -22.44 -36.35 -16.80
CA ILE A 888 -23.33 -36.68 -15.69
C ILE A 888 -24.68 -37.05 -16.29
N ALA A 889 -25.19 -38.20 -15.88
CA ALA A 889 -26.48 -38.64 -16.36
C ALA A 889 -27.60 -37.65 -15.99
N ASP A 890 -28.52 -37.38 -16.89
CA ASP A 890 -29.55 -36.31 -16.79
C ASP A 890 -30.48 -36.50 -15.55
N ASP A 891 -30.52 -37.68 -15.00
CA ASP A 891 -31.30 -38.02 -13.80
C ASP A 891 -30.54 -37.85 -12.47
N LEU A 892 -29.29 -37.31 -12.49
CA LEU A 892 -28.46 -37.14 -11.31
C LEU A 892 -28.13 -35.67 -11.06
N ASP A 893 -28.40 -35.22 -9.84
CA ASP A 893 -27.95 -33.90 -9.39
C ASP A 893 -26.63 -34.01 -8.59
N SER A 894 -25.54 -33.54 -9.18
CA SER A 894 -24.22 -33.58 -8.56
C SER A 894 -24.09 -32.77 -7.25
N THR A 895 -25.02 -31.83 -7.00
CA THR A 895 -25.02 -31.03 -5.76
C THR A 895 -25.56 -31.81 -4.55
N GLU A 896 -26.42 -32.78 -4.80
CA GLU A 896 -27.01 -33.63 -3.77
C GLU A 896 -26.15 -34.86 -3.43
N ILE A 897 -25.32 -35.33 -4.35
CA ILE A 897 -24.43 -36.47 -4.15
C ILE A 897 -23.31 -36.10 -3.18
N LYS A 898 -23.27 -36.76 -2.02
CA LYS A 898 -22.24 -36.52 -0.99
C LYS A 898 -21.12 -37.53 -1.06
N ILE A 899 -19.90 -37.04 -1.19
CA ILE A 899 -18.70 -37.90 -1.23
C ILE A 899 -17.68 -37.47 -0.17
N THR A 900 -16.73 -38.34 0.11
CA THR A 900 -15.59 -38.01 0.98
C THR A 900 -14.72 -36.98 0.28
N PRO A 901 -14.31 -35.89 0.94
CA PRO A 901 -13.50 -34.85 0.33
C PRO A 901 -12.19 -35.39 -0.25
N LEU A 902 -11.82 -34.84 -1.40
CA LEU A 902 -10.58 -35.17 -2.12
C LEU A 902 -10.46 -36.67 -2.43
N LEU A 903 -11.58 -37.29 -2.78
CA LEU A 903 -11.65 -38.74 -3.14
C LEU A 903 -11.14 -38.97 -4.56
N LEU A 904 -11.50 -38.10 -5.50
CA LEU A 904 -11.18 -38.26 -6.92
C LEU A 904 -9.80 -37.67 -7.26
N GLN A 905 -9.32 -36.74 -6.47
CA GLN A 905 -8.06 -36.05 -6.68
C GLN A 905 -6.86 -36.97 -6.93
N PRO A 906 -6.63 -38.04 -6.12
CA PRO A 906 -5.46 -38.91 -6.33
C PRO A 906 -5.42 -39.61 -7.68
N PHE A 907 -6.58 -39.86 -8.27
CA PHE A 907 -6.68 -40.51 -9.58
C PHE A 907 -6.42 -39.53 -10.72
N VAL A 908 -6.97 -38.33 -10.61
CA VAL A 908 -6.68 -37.23 -11.55
C VAL A 908 -5.21 -36.82 -11.49
N GLU A 909 -4.65 -36.71 -10.31
CA GLU A 909 -3.22 -36.45 -10.10
C GLU A 909 -2.33 -37.52 -10.73
N ASN A 910 -2.66 -38.79 -10.56
CA ASN A 910 -1.95 -39.89 -11.19
C ASN A 910 -2.07 -39.89 -12.72
N ALA A 911 -3.22 -39.55 -13.28
CA ALA A 911 -3.40 -39.40 -14.71
C ALA A 911 -2.51 -38.26 -15.26
N ILE A 912 -2.50 -37.11 -14.61
CA ILE A 912 -1.70 -35.96 -15.03
C ILE A 912 -0.19 -36.26 -14.98
N ILE A 913 0.27 -36.90 -13.91
CA ILE A 913 1.70 -37.12 -13.70
C ILE A 913 2.23 -38.31 -14.53
N HIS A 914 1.42 -39.34 -14.75
CA HIS A 914 1.91 -40.63 -15.26
C HIS A 914 1.31 -41.08 -16.59
N ALA A 915 0.11 -40.58 -16.97
CA ALA A 915 -0.55 -41.10 -18.14
C ALA A 915 -0.17 -40.37 -19.45
N PHE A 916 0.29 -39.13 -19.38
CA PHE A 916 0.47 -38.26 -20.54
C PHE A 916 1.94 -37.93 -20.84
N PRO A 917 2.69 -38.81 -21.55
CA PRO A 917 3.99 -38.41 -22.08
C PRO A 917 3.82 -37.37 -23.21
N PRO A 918 4.89 -36.63 -23.56
CA PRO A 918 4.85 -35.57 -24.59
C PRO A 918 4.37 -36.04 -25.98
N SER A 919 4.29 -37.36 -26.21
CA SER A 919 3.84 -37.96 -27.46
C SER A 919 2.31 -37.96 -27.63
N ILE A 920 1.53 -37.67 -26.61
CA ILE A 920 0.07 -37.56 -26.66
C ILE A 920 -0.33 -36.15 -27.04
N PHE A 921 -0.87 -36.01 -28.25
CA PHE A 921 -1.19 -34.70 -28.83
C PHE A 921 -2.42 -34.02 -28.20
N LEU A 922 -3.38 -34.78 -27.69
CA LEU A 922 -4.61 -34.31 -27.04
C LEU A 922 -4.85 -35.13 -25.77
N PRO A 923 -4.23 -34.81 -24.65
CA PRO A 923 -4.46 -35.51 -23.38
C PRO A 923 -5.88 -35.20 -22.88
N GLU A 924 -6.63 -36.22 -22.57
CA GLU A 924 -8.02 -36.11 -22.14
C GLU A 924 -8.26 -36.95 -20.88
N ILE A 925 -8.98 -36.35 -19.92
CA ILE A 925 -9.52 -37.04 -18.76
C ILE A 925 -11.03 -36.89 -18.79
N GLU A 926 -11.74 -37.99 -18.88
CA GLU A 926 -13.19 -38.05 -18.87
C GLU A 926 -13.70 -38.56 -17.50
N LEU A 927 -14.60 -37.79 -16.91
CA LEU A 927 -15.35 -38.18 -15.71
C LEU A 927 -16.80 -38.45 -16.09
N LYS A 928 -17.23 -39.69 -15.92
CA LYS A 928 -18.61 -40.12 -16.19
C LYS A 928 -19.30 -40.54 -14.91
N VAL A 929 -20.51 -40.06 -14.66
CA VAL A 929 -21.30 -40.37 -13.47
C VAL A 929 -22.64 -40.95 -13.90
N GLU A 930 -22.94 -42.14 -13.43
CA GLU A 930 -24.14 -42.89 -13.81
C GLU A 930 -24.79 -43.54 -12.61
N LYS A 931 -26.09 -43.70 -12.67
CA LYS A 931 -26.84 -44.48 -11.66
C LYS A 931 -26.86 -45.96 -12.03
N THR A 932 -26.51 -46.80 -11.10
CA THR A 932 -26.50 -48.24 -11.29
C THR A 932 -27.39 -48.93 -10.26
N ALA A 933 -27.68 -50.22 -10.45
CA ALA A 933 -28.43 -51.00 -9.45
C ALA A 933 -27.74 -51.11 -8.09
N LYS A 934 -26.47 -50.74 -8.00
CA LYS A 934 -25.63 -50.79 -6.77
C LYS A 934 -25.31 -49.40 -6.18
N GLY A 935 -25.96 -48.37 -6.62
CA GLY A 935 -25.67 -46.99 -6.21
C GLY A 935 -25.14 -46.12 -7.36
N ILE A 936 -24.39 -45.08 -7.03
CA ILE A 936 -23.80 -44.15 -8.01
C ILE A 936 -22.42 -44.69 -8.42
N GLN A 937 -22.21 -44.82 -9.72
CA GLN A 937 -20.94 -45.22 -10.30
C GLN A 937 -20.24 -43.96 -10.85
N ILE A 938 -19.04 -43.70 -10.40
CA ILE A 938 -18.17 -42.66 -10.93
C ILE A 938 -17.04 -43.35 -11.69
N THR A 939 -16.92 -43.05 -12.97
CA THR A 939 -15.88 -43.60 -13.84
C THR A 939 -14.97 -42.50 -14.28
N LEU A 940 -13.71 -42.60 -13.99
CA LEU A 940 -12.66 -41.69 -14.46
C LEU A 940 -11.81 -42.43 -15.49
N THR A 941 -11.70 -41.89 -16.68
CA THR A 941 -10.94 -42.49 -17.79
C THR A 941 -9.94 -41.49 -18.34
N ASP A 942 -8.68 -41.86 -18.48
CA ASP A 942 -7.69 -41.11 -19.25
C ASP A 942 -7.39 -41.82 -20.60
N ASN A 943 -6.96 -41.05 -21.59
CA ASN A 943 -6.52 -41.54 -22.89
C ASN A 943 -4.97 -41.70 -22.97
N GLY A 944 -4.35 -41.92 -21.83
CA GLY A 944 -2.90 -41.99 -21.70
C GLY A 944 -2.30 -43.36 -22.10
N VAL A 945 -1.04 -43.53 -21.71
CA VAL A 945 -0.30 -44.79 -22.07
C VAL A 945 -0.69 -46.02 -21.22
N GLY A 946 -1.68 -45.89 -20.34
CA GLY A 946 -2.12 -46.96 -19.45
C GLY A 946 -1.16 -47.20 -18.27
N TYR A 947 -1.72 -47.66 -17.17
CA TYR A 947 -0.96 -47.97 -15.94
C TYR A 947 -0.24 -49.32 -16.05
N GLN A 948 1.12 -49.31 -16.07
CA GLN A 948 1.91 -50.50 -15.95
C GLN A 948 2.37 -50.69 -14.49
N PRO A 949 1.86 -51.68 -13.76
CA PRO A 949 2.35 -51.91 -12.41
C PRO A 949 3.81 -52.41 -12.49
N LYS A 950 4.75 -51.62 -11.96
CA LYS A 950 6.14 -52.08 -11.75
C LYS A 950 6.12 -53.30 -10.83
N THR A 951 6.66 -54.40 -11.29
CA THR A 951 6.79 -55.68 -10.58
C THR A 951 7.72 -55.56 -9.37
N SER A 952 7.29 -54.93 -8.31
CA SER A 952 7.84 -55.08 -6.96
C SER A 952 6.72 -54.96 -5.93
N LYS A 953 6.54 -56.01 -5.16
CA LYS A 953 5.48 -56.26 -4.19
C LYS A 953 5.38 -55.29 -3.00
N THR A 954 5.91 -54.08 -3.05
CA THR A 954 6.01 -53.17 -1.88
C THR A 954 5.58 -51.72 -2.09
N HIS A 955 5.03 -51.32 -3.25
CA HIS A 955 4.49 -49.97 -3.41
C HIS A 955 3.16 -49.94 -4.18
N GLN A 956 2.06 -50.29 -3.50
CA GLN A 956 0.77 -49.67 -3.85
C GLN A 956 0.93 -48.17 -3.71
N SER A 957 0.54 -47.38 -4.75
CA SER A 957 0.69 -45.92 -4.70
C SER A 957 -0.03 -45.43 -3.45
N LYS A 958 0.64 -44.64 -2.62
CA LYS A 958 0.08 -44.14 -1.34
C LYS A 958 -1.29 -43.47 -1.52
N GLY A 959 -1.57 -42.88 -2.68
CA GLY A 959 -2.83 -42.21 -3.01
C GLY A 959 -4.01 -43.19 -3.13
N ILE A 960 -3.81 -44.31 -3.81
CA ILE A 960 -4.87 -45.35 -3.99
C ILE A 960 -5.23 -45.97 -2.63
N SER A 961 -4.22 -46.32 -1.82
CA SER A 961 -4.43 -46.86 -0.46
C SER A 961 -5.14 -45.85 0.47
N ILE A 962 -4.91 -44.55 0.30
CA ILE A 962 -5.61 -43.49 1.07
C ILE A 962 -7.07 -43.40 0.65
N ALA A 963 -7.36 -43.45 -0.66
CA ALA A 963 -8.73 -43.42 -1.19
C ALA A 963 -9.54 -44.65 -0.76
N GLU A 964 -8.94 -45.85 -0.81
CA GLU A 964 -9.54 -47.08 -0.33
C GLU A 964 -9.85 -47.06 1.20
N ASN A 965 -8.89 -46.57 2.00
CA ASN A 965 -9.08 -46.43 3.45
C ASN A 965 -10.17 -45.41 3.81
N ARG A 966 -10.29 -44.35 3.06
CA ARG A 966 -11.32 -43.32 3.27
C ARG A 966 -12.72 -43.83 2.94
N LEU A 967 -12.88 -44.57 1.84
CA LEU A 967 -14.14 -45.22 1.49
C LEU A 967 -14.49 -46.33 2.46
N GLY A 968 -13.52 -47.14 2.92
CA GLY A 968 -13.73 -48.21 3.91
C GLY A 968 -14.18 -47.72 5.29
N LEU A 969 -13.90 -46.46 5.64
CA LEU A 969 -14.38 -45.83 6.87
C LEU A 969 -15.82 -45.32 6.77
N THR A 970 -16.29 -45.02 5.58
CA THR A 970 -17.63 -44.42 5.31
C THR A 970 -18.65 -45.40 4.75
N GLN A 971 -18.22 -46.48 4.11
CA GLN A 971 -19.10 -47.47 3.44
C GLN A 971 -18.72 -48.90 3.85
N LYS A 972 -19.43 -49.48 4.79
CA LYS A 972 -19.11 -50.81 5.38
C LYS A 972 -19.56 -52.01 4.53
N ASN A 973 -20.29 -51.81 3.43
CA ASN A 973 -20.99 -52.89 2.73
C ASN A 973 -20.45 -53.31 1.35
N LEU A 974 -19.45 -52.60 0.80
CA LEU A 974 -18.89 -52.87 -0.53
C LEU A 974 -17.55 -53.63 -0.41
N GLN A 975 -17.45 -54.83 -0.98
CA GLN A 975 -16.24 -55.67 -0.94
C GLN A 975 -15.08 -55.13 -1.80
N LYS A 976 -15.34 -54.30 -2.79
CA LYS A 976 -14.34 -53.54 -3.60
C LYS A 976 -14.97 -52.25 -4.11
N PRO A 977 -14.78 -51.12 -3.42
CA PRO A 977 -15.38 -49.87 -3.83
C PRO A 977 -14.63 -49.16 -4.99
N ILE A 978 -13.43 -49.60 -5.33
CA ILE A 978 -12.65 -49.06 -6.43
C ILE A 978 -12.13 -50.18 -7.34
N GLU A 979 -12.38 -50.07 -8.63
CA GLU A 979 -11.86 -50.95 -9.65
C GLU A 979 -11.01 -50.16 -10.65
N ILE A 980 -9.80 -50.66 -10.91
CA ILE A 980 -8.88 -50.01 -11.86
C ILE A 980 -8.59 -50.98 -13.00
N SER A 981 -8.91 -50.60 -14.21
CA SER A 981 -8.61 -51.32 -15.45
C SER A 981 -7.68 -50.48 -16.32
N THR A 982 -6.76 -51.14 -16.99
CA THR A 982 -5.77 -50.42 -17.84
C THR A 982 -5.67 -51.13 -19.18
N SER A 983 -5.50 -50.34 -20.25
CA SER A 983 -5.28 -50.80 -21.62
C SER A 983 -4.12 -50.03 -22.27
N SER A 984 -3.76 -50.39 -23.49
CA SER A 984 -2.78 -49.61 -24.28
C SER A 984 -3.26 -48.22 -24.63
N ASN A 985 -4.53 -47.89 -24.39
CA ASN A 985 -5.19 -46.64 -24.79
C ASN A 985 -5.72 -45.87 -23.56
N GLY A 986 -5.17 -46.12 -22.35
CA GLY A 986 -5.53 -45.36 -21.15
C GLY A 986 -5.85 -46.20 -19.93
N THR A 987 -6.13 -45.54 -18.83
CA THR A 987 -6.55 -46.13 -17.56
C THR A 987 -7.98 -45.74 -17.24
N GLN A 988 -8.75 -46.66 -16.75
CA GLN A 988 -10.11 -46.43 -16.27
C GLN A 988 -10.20 -46.81 -14.81
N VAL A 989 -10.70 -45.90 -14.01
CA VAL A 989 -10.96 -46.07 -12.55
C VAL A 989 -12.47 -46.00 -12.35
N VAL A 990 -13.04 -47.01 -11.78
CA VAL A 990 -14.47 -47.04 -11.44
C VAL A 990 -14.62 -47.04 -9.92
N ILE A 991 -15.40 -46.13 -9.41
CA ILE A 991 -15.66 -45.92 -7.98
C ILE A 991 -17.17 -46.07 -7.75
N PHE A 992 -17.55 -46.90 -6.82
CA PHE A 992 -18.96 -47.10 -6.43
C PHE A 992 -19.23 -46.38 -5.10
N ILE A 993 -20.32 -45.62 -5.08
CA ILE A 993 -20.80 -44.87 -3.91
C ILE A 993 -22.26 -45.26 -3.65
N ASP A 994 -22.56 -45.59 -2.38
CA ASP A 994 -23.92 -45.99 -1.94
C ASP A 994 -24.90 -44.80 -1.97
#